data_bbbe394b5cc2cd9fc6f3910f0a48f4fd
#
_entry.id   bbbe394b5cc2cd9fc6f3910f0a48f4fd
#
_cell.length_a   1.000
_cell.length_b   1.000
_cell.length_c   1.000
_cell.angle_alpha   90.00
_cell.angle_beta   90.00
_cell.angle_gamma   90.00
#
_symmetry.space_group_name_H-M   'P 1'
#
loop_
_entity.id
_entity.type
_entity.pdbx_description
1 polymer ?
#
loop_
_entity_poly.entity_id
_entity_poly.type
_entity_poly.pdbx_seq_one_letter_code
_entity_poly.pdbx_strand_id
1 'polypeptide(L)'
;MTNSTTCRGILGLVAATFMTPVMAQEQEPTFLDEITVTSTKRQSTLQEIPVAVSVLQAADLKESQILDVKDLQFLVPSLRITQLQSSGNTNFIIRGFGNGANNAGIEPSVGVFIDGVYRSRSAAALNDLPNLERIEVLRGPQSTLFGKNASAGVISVVTAKPSLDETSGSASLTVGEYSQVLVKADVNGPLSDTVGFSLSGSFNQRDGYYDNLAGGDALGELDRFGVRGQLYFEPSDEVNVRIIADYSKLDEACCGVANLLNGPTGAAIVALGGNLVPNAPFAYQGYYDFTPVNEFESSGVSAEFDWDINDMMMLTSITSLRKLERFENGDVDFTSAPLLDPSTGNRTDVDIDTFTQEFRLSGATDTASWMVGAYFFDEDVTQETGLIYGTAFRAYADILTGGIPGTSPLWDIENGLTGLFLGGLPSLGSVVPGGTFFGEGQGNIEISTMDNKAFSLFGQIDIDLGDRTTLTLGANYTEDEKDVTFNQTATDVFSGLDLVEVGGLLIYGAVFQSEFASNGGDPVAANAVASATSAALAPIPCSATNPPPACNPSLALQPLQFQRPNINFPNSVENGNTKDDDTTWTVRLAFDMTDDVNVYVGAGTGFKASSWNLSRDSRPFASDLPALGSAGLLVPNIVAGTRYASPEESTVYEIGLKASWDVVSLNLALFDQEIEGFQSNIFTGTGFSLANAGKQSTTGAEIDIRWLPMEAFEATLAATILDPKYDSFPGGVGVSGPEDLSGTQPPGIHELSLTATGRYSFNIGNAAGYARVEYIYEDEVQVIENVPASVASREVSTINASFGLAWDNGFEAMLWGRNINNDEYLLSAFPSVAQAGSYSGYPNQPRTYGLTLRKYFD
;
A
#
# COMPACT_ATOMS: atom_id res chain seq x y z
N MET A 1 -20.46 -29.21 -1.19
CA MET A 1 -21.45 -29.81 -2.11
C MET A 1 -22.18 -28.69 -2.82
N THR A 2 -22.13 -28.75 -4.16
CA THR A 2 -22.84 -27.87 -5.12
C THR A 2 -22.29 -26.44 -5.22
N ASN A 3 -21.73 -25.94 -6.32
CA ASN A 3 -22.11 -26.05 -7.72
C ASN A 3 -20.93 -25.70 -8.64
N SER A 4 -20.29 -26.66 -9.22
CA SER A 4 -19.47 -26.48 -10.41
C SER A 4 -20.32 -26.72 -11.64
N THR A 5 -21.02 -25.72 -12.13
CA THR A 5 -21.68 -25.81 -13.44
C THR A 5 -22.05 -24.44 -13.94
N THR A 6 -21.12 -23.78 -14.61
CA THR A 6 -21.46 -22.82 -15.69
C THR A 6 -20.20 -22.22 -16.29
N CYS A 7 -19.40 -22.98 -17.00
CA CYS A 7 -18.37 -22.41 -17.89
C CYS A 7 -18.17 -23.32 -19.11
N ARG A 8 -19.27 -23.75 -19.79
CA ARG A 8 -19.23 -24.53 -21.03
C ARG A 8 -20.01 -23.89 -22.20
N GLY A 9 -20.10 -22.56 -22.23
CA GLY A 9 -20.98 -21.88 -23.20
C GLY A 9 -20.37 -20.75 -24.05
N ILE A 10 -19.10 -20.38 -23.90
CA ILE A 10 -18.54 -19.20 -24.60
C ILE A 10 -17.52 -19.52 -25.71
N LEU A 11 -17.20 -20.77 -25.96
CA LEU A 11 -16.19 -21.14 -26.98
C LEU A 11 -16.76 -21.27 -28.42
N GLY A 12 -17.91 -20.71 -28.71
CA GLY A 12 -18.60 -20.95 -29.98
C GLY A 12 -18.89 -19.74 -30.88
N LEU A 13 -18.34 -18.54 -30.64
CA LEU A 13 -18.74 -17.36 -31.43
C LEU A 13 -17.62 -16.45 -31.92
N VAL A 14 -16.42 -16.94 -32.17
CA VAL A 14 -15.37 -16.15 -32.84
C VAL A 14 -14.81 -16.94 -34.03
N ALA A 15 -15.65 -17.22 -35.00
CA ALA A 15 -15.19 -17.69 -36.30
C ALA A 15 -16.21 -17.32 -37.34
N ALA A 16 -16.20 -16.09 -37.85
CA ALA A 16 -16.58 -15.75 -39.21
C ALA A 16 -16.41 -14.25 -39.51
N THR A 17 -15.58 -14.03 -40.53
CA THR A 17 -15.73 -13.01 -41.58
C THR A 17 -15.03 -11.65 -41.42
N PHE A 18 -14.15 -11.47 -42.32
CA PHE A 18 -13.88 -10.56 -43.42
C PHE A 18 -12.40 -10.25 -43.59
N MET A 19 -11.82 -10.78 -44.67
CA MET A 19 -10.52 -10.38 -45.19
C MET A 19 -10.69 -9.18 -46.12
N THR A 20 -10.07 -8.06 -45.79
CA THR A 20 -9.62 -7.07 -46.75
C THR A 20 -8.14 -6.84 -46.54
N PRO A 21 -7.28 -6.85 -47.59
CA PRO A 21 -5.84 -6.67 -47.39
C PRO A 21 -5.56 -5.17 -47.15
N VAL A 22 -5.01 -4.84 -45.99
CA VAL A 22 -4.38 -3.55 -45.71
C VAL A 22 -2.97 -3.58 -46.29
N MET A 23 -2.61 -2.58 -47.05
CA MET A 23 -1.24 -2.37 -47.56
C MET A 23 -0.34 -1.95 -46.41
N ALA A 24 0.72 -2.71 -46.16
CA ALA A 24 1.74 -2.32 -45.19
C ALA A 24 2.36 -0.99 -45.61
N GLN A 25 2.30 0.03 -44.76
CA GLN A 25 3.19 1.19 -44.85
C GLN A 25 4.60 0.73 -44.51
N GLU A 26 5.55 0.98 -45.43
CA GLU A 26 6.99 0.89 -45.14
C GLU A 26 7.26 1.88 -43.98
N GLN A 27 7.51 1.36 -42.79
CA GLN A 27 8.08 2.18 -41.71
C GLN A 27 9.50 2.56 -42.13
N GLU A 28 9.74 3.85 -42.28
CA GLU A 28 11.10 4.39 -42.37
C GLU A 28 11.88 3.98 -41.13
N PRO A 29 13.22 3.83 -41.19
CA PRO A 29 14.01 3.48 -40.00
C PRO A 29 13.81 4.55 -38.95
N THR A 30 13.11 4.19 -37.87
CA THR A 30 12.82 5.06 -36.74
C THR A 30 14.11 5.32 -35.97
N PHE A 31 14.62 6.53 -36.05
CA PHE A 31 15.40 7.16 -34.99
C PHE A 31 14.61 7.09 -33.68
N LEU A 32 15.26 7.25 -32.54
CA LEU A 32 14.57 7.28 -31.24
C LEU A 32 13.41 8.28 -31.30
N ASP A 33 12.17 7.78 -31.26
CA ASP A 33 11.00 8.63 -31.32
C ASP A 33 11.00 9.59 -30.11
N GLU A 34 10.63 10.84 -30.37
CA GLU A 34 10.50 11.86 -29.35
C GLU A 34 9.33 11.49 -28.40
N ILE A 35 9.64 11.25 -27.12
CA ILE A 35 8.66 10.82 -26.15
C ILE A 35 7.95 12.05 -25.58
N THR A 36 6.67 12.19 -25.88
CA THR A 36 5.81 13.22 -25.28
C THR A 36 5.39 12.85 -23.87
N VAL A 37 5.41 13.82 -22.97
CA VAL A 37 5.02 13.71 -21.57
C VAL A 37 4.06 14.81 -21.15
N THR A 38 3.27 14.54 -20.11
CA THR A 38 2.35 15.51 -19.49
C THR A 38 2.64 15.70 -17.99
N SER A 39 3.79 15.25 -17.54
CA SER A 39 4.22 15.25 -16.15
C SER A 39 4.31 16.62 -15.49
N THR A 40 4.41 17.69 -16.27
CA THR A 40 4.33 19.08 -15.78
C THR A 40 2.94 19.70 -15.97
N LYS A 41 1.88 18.88 -16.15
CA LYS A 41 0.52 19.30 -16.51
C LYS A 41 0.43 20.11 -17.80
N ARG A 42 1.48 20.06 -18.63
CA ARG A 42 1.60 20.60 -19.99
C ARG A 42 2.27 19.55 -20.86
N GLN A 43 1.92 19.54 -22.13
CA GLN A 43 2.58 18.69 -23.10
C GLN A 43 3.99 19.21 -23.40
N SER A 44 5.00 18.36 -23.28
CA SER A 44 6.40 18.63 -23.56
C SER A 44 7.10 17.34 -23.97
N THR A 45 8.37 17.41 -24.35
CA THR A 45 9.15 16.22 -24.63
C THR A 45 9.94 15.76 -23.40
N LEU A 46 10.22 14.45 -23.33
CA LEU A 46 11.00 13.88 -22.23
C LEU A 46 12.36 14.58 -22.06
N GLN A 47 12.97 15.01 -23.15
CA GLN A 47 14.29 15.64 -23.14
C GLN A 47 14.27 17.09 -22.65
N GLU A 48 13.18 17.81 -22.88
CA GLU A 48 13.05 19.23 -22.51
C GLU A 48 12.69 19.46 -21.03
N ILE A 49 11.98 18.51 -20.39
CA ILE A 49 11.55 18.74 -19.02
C ILE A 49 12.69 18.56 -18.00
N PRO A 50 12.99 19.57 -17.16
CA PRO A 50 14.06 19.50 -16.16
C PRO A 50 13.63 18.75 -14.89
N VAL A 51 13.17 17.52 -15.05
CA VAL A 51 12.68 16.63 -13.97
C VAL A 51 13.12 15.20 -14.23
N ALA A 52 13.49 14.47 -13.19
CA ALA A 52 13.70 13.03 -13.27
C ALA A 52 12.35 12.31 -13.46
N VAL A 53 12.15 11.71 -14.63
CA VAL A 53 10.93 10.97 -14.97
C VAL A 53 11.26 9.75 -15.81
N SER A 54 10.60 8.62 -15.51
CA SER A 54 10.58 7.45 -16.40
C SER A 54 9.25 7.39 -17.13
N VAL A 55 9.29 7.15 -18.42
CA VAL A 55 8.11 7.01 -19.27
C VAL A 55 8.07 5.62 -19.86
N LEU A 56 6.99 4.90 -19.58
CA LEU A 56 6.71 3.57 -20.09
C LEU A 56 5.61 3.66 -21.15
N GLN A 57 5.95 3.38 -22.39
CA GLN A 57 4.99 3.39 -23.48
C GLN A 57 4.15 2.11 -23.51
N ALA A 58 2.97 2.16 -24.15
CA ALA A 58 2.08 1.00 -24.29
C ALA A 58 2.79 -0.23 -24.89
N ALA A 59 3.74 -0.04 -25.82
CA ALA A 59 4.52 -1.12 -26.41
C ALA A 59 5.44 -1.81 -25.37
N ASP A 60 6.14 -1.04 -24.55
CA ASP A 60 7.02 -1.57 -23.50
C ASP A 60 6.22 -2.36 -22.46
N LEU A 61 5.10 -1.80 -22.00
CA LEU A 61 4.20 -2.45 -21.04
C LEU A 61 3.65 -3.78 -21.58
N LYS A 62 3.31 -3.82 -22.87
CA LYS A 62 2.80 -5.01 -23.55
C LYS A 62 3.87 -6.10 -23.69
N GLU A 63 5.07 -5.75 -24.17
CA GLU A 63 6.15 -6.73 -24.43
C GLU A 63 6.76 -7.26 -23.14
N SER A 64 6.76 -6.47 -22.04
CA SER A 64 7.19 -6.87 -20.69
C SER A 64 6.10 -7.59 -19.89
N GLN A 65 4.90 -7.77 -20.46
CA GLN A 65 3.76 -8.37 -19.77
C GLN A 65 3.44 -7.69 -18.43
N ILE A 66 3.46 -6.36 -18.44
CA ILE A 66 2.94 -5.56 -17.33
C ILE A 66 1.42 -5.70 -17.33
N LEU A 67 0.89 -6.43 -16.36
CA LEU A 67 -0.53 -6.74 -16.27
C LEU A 67 -1.27 -5.74 -15.39
N ASP A 68 -0.63 -5.31 -14.31
CA ASP A 68 -1.17 -4.29 -13.42
C ASP A 68 -0.07 -3.29 -12.99
N VAL A 69 -0.46 -2.25 -12.25
CA VAL A 69 0.46 -1.20 -11.78
C VAL A 69 1.56 -1.76 -10.87
N LYS A 70 1.35 -2.91 -10.20
CA LYS A 70 2.36 -3.56 -9.36
C LYS A 70 3.58 -4.03 -10.14
N ASP A 71 3.40 -4.34 -11.41
CA ASP A 71 4.48 -4.82 -12.24
C ASP A 71 5.45 -3.71 -12.69
N LEU A 72 5.07 -2.42 -12.53
CA LEU A 72 5.90 -1.27 -12.94
C LEU A 72 7.28 -1.26 -12.27
N GLN A 73 7.40 -1.79 -11.04
CA GLN A 73 8.67 -1.89 -10.33
C GLN A 73 9.73 -2.70 -11.10
N PHE A 74 9.31 -3.58 -12.01
CA PHE A 74 10.24 -4.35 -12.84
C PHE A 74 10.89 -3.51 -13.94
N LEU A 75 10.27 -2.39 -14.33
CA LEU A 75 10.78 -1.49 -15.36
C LEU A 75 11.36 -0.19 -14.80
N VAL A 76 11.01 0.18 -13.57
CA VAL A 76 11.43 1.43 -12.92
C VAL A 76 12.12 1.12 -11.60
N PRO A 77 13.46 0.94 -11.56
CA PRO A 77 14.19 0.52 -10.36
C PRO A 77 14.09 1.46 -9.16
N SER A 78 13.76 2.74 -9.36
CA SER A 78 13.50 3.71 -8.29
C SER A 78 12.13 3.55 -7.63
N LEU A 79 11.22 2.79 -8.28
CA LEU A 79 9.87 2.50 -7.80
C LEU A 79 9.85 1.11 -7.16
N ARG A 80 9.45 1.04 -5.92
CA ARG A 80 9.14 -0.22 -5.24
C ARG A 80 7.67 -0.25 -4.88
N ILE A 81 7.07 -1.44 -4.97
CA ILE A 81 5.67 -1.65 -4.64
C ILE A 81 5.58 -2.75 -3.59
N THR A 82 4.97 -2.42 -2.46
CA THR A 82 4.72 -3.37 -1.38
C THR A 82 3.23 -3.66 -1.30
N GLN A 83 2.89 -4.93 -1.11
CA GLN A 83 1.53 -5.39 -0.87
C GLN A 83 1.52 -6.19 0.43
N LEU A 84 0.68 -5.77 1.36
CA LEU A 84 0.55 -6.38 2.69
C LEU A 84 -0.87 -6.92 2.84
N GLN A 85 -1.04 -8.08 3.44
CA GLN A 85 -2.33 -8.69 3.82
C GLN A 85 -3.32 -8.92 2.66
N SER A 86 -3.56 -7.93 1.81
CA SER A 86 -4.52 -7.98 0.72
C SER A 86 -4.07 -7.11 -0.47
N SER A 87 -4.72 -7.25 -1.60
CA SER A 87 -4.52 -6.37 -2.76
C SER A 87 -4.86 -4.91 -2.44
N GLY A 88 -5.84 -4.67 -1.55
CA GLY A 88 -6.22 -3.34 -1.08
C GLY A 88 -5.13 -2.61 -0.29
N ASN A 89 -4.16 -3.33 0.26
CA ASN A 89 -3.06 -2.79 1.04
C ASN A 89 -1.78 -2.64 0.21
N THR A 90 -1.90 -2.06 -0.98
CA THR A 90 -0.77 -1.76 -1.88
C THR A 90 -0.24 -0.36 -1.63
N ASN A 91 1.09 -0.23 -1.57
CA ASN A 91 1.79 1.03 -1.38
C ASN A 91 2.92 1.21 -2.39
N PHE A 92 3.12 2.46 -2.83
CA PHE A 92 4.19 2.87 -3.73
C PHE A 92 5.29 3.60 -2.97
N ILE A 93 6.53 3.27 -3.26
CA ILE A 93 7.74 3.85 -2.67
C ILE A 93 8.64 4.32 -3.81
N ILE A 94 9.05 5.58 -3.81
CA ILE A 94 9.98 6.17 -4.79
C ILE A 94 11.20 6.71 -4.05
N ARG A 95 12.42 6.38 -4.50
CA ARG A 95 13.70 6.78 -3.87
C ARG A 95 13.80 6.42 -2.39
N GLY A 96 13.06 5.38 -1.95
CA GLY A 96 13.02 4.98 -0.54
C GLY A 96 11.97 5.69 0.31
N PHE A 97 11.14 6.53 -0.26
CA PHE A 97 10.07 7.25 0.45
C PHE A 97 8.69 6.74 0.05
N GLY A 98 7.90 6.41 1.03
CA GLY A 98 6.55 5.88 0.94
C GLY A 98 6.16 5.19 2.25
N ASN A 99 4.89 5.06 2.54
CA ASN A 99 4.41 4.49 3.79
C ASN A 99 3.28 3.47 3.59
N GLY A 100 3.06 2.63 4.61
CA GLY A 100 2.13 1.51 4.55
C GLY A 100 0.68 1.94 4.35
N ALA A 101 -0.06 1.17 3.56
CA ALA A 101 -1.42 1.46 3.10
C ALA A 101 -2.52 0.63 3.81
N ASN A 102 -2.22 -0.03 4.92
CA ASN A 102 -3.17 -0.89 5.64
C ASN A 102 -4.09 -0.15 6.62
N ASN A 103 -4.24 1.15 6.46
CA ASN A 103 -5.05 2.02 7.28
C ASN A 103 -5.62 3.14 6.39
N ALA A 104 -6.94 3.22 6.29
CA ALA A 104 -7.60 4.19 5.41
C ALA A 104 -7.40 5.66 5.84
N GLY A 105 -6.95 5.92 7.06
CA GLY A 105 -6.61 7.26 7.54
C GLY A 105 -5.21 7.74 7.14
N ILE A 106 -4.40 6.87 6.48
CA ILE A 106 -3.06 7.20 5.99
C ILE A 106 -3.11 7.44 4.50
N GLU A 107 -2.81 8.66 4.09
CA GLU A 107 -2.67 9.01 2.68
C GLU A 107 -1.28 8.64 2.15
N PRO A 108 -1.14 8.35 0.84
CA PRO A 108 0.15 7.98 0.26
C PRO A 108 1.10 9.18 0.16
N SER A 109 2.43 8.93 0.20
CA SER A 109 3.45 9.94 -0.12
C SER A 109 3.76 9.99 -1.63
N VAL A 110 3.33 8.97 -2.38
CA VAL A 110 3.39 8.91 -3.86
C VAL A 110 1.98 9.08 -4.40
N GLY A 111 1.73 10.20 -5.07
CA GLY A 111 0.43 10.49 -5.69
C GLY A 111 0.17 9.61 -6.92
N VAL A 112 -1.03 9.07 -7.05
CA VAL A 112 -1.44 8.31 -8.24
C VAL A 112 -2.55 9.05 -8.96
N PHE A 113 -2.35 9.28 -10.24
CA PHE A 113 -3.32 9.97 -11.11
C PHE A 113 -3.63 9.09 -12.33
N ILE A 114 -4.90 9.00 -12.69
CA ILE A 114 -5.34 8.36 -13.94
C ILE A 114 -6.11 9.41 -14.74
N ASP A 115 -5.60 9.76 -15.92
CA ASP A 115 -6.14 10.85 -16.76
C ASP A 115 -6.38 12.15 -15.98
N GLY A 116 -5.37 12.57 -15.19
CA GLY A 116 -5.43 13.78 -14.37
C GLY A 116 -6.26 13.69 -13.09
N VAL A 117 -6.99 12.59 -12.88
CA VAL A 117 -7.82 12.37 -11.68
C VAL A 117 -7.04 11.66 -10.59
N TYR A 118 -6.91 12.30 -9.43
CA TYR A 118 -6.25 11.74 -8.25
C TYR A 118 -6.95 10.49 -7.71
N ARG A 119 -6.17 9.49 -7.32
CA ARG A 119 -6.59 8.29 -6.61
C ARG A 119 -6.12 8.38 -5.17
N SER A 120 -7.03 8.63 -4.24
CA SER A 120 -6.70 8.89 -2.83
C SER A 120 -6.10 7.69 -2.10
N ARG A 121 -6.29 6.49 -2.66
CA ARG A 121 -5.66 5.26 -2.17
C ARG A 121 -4.96 4.54 -3.32
N SER A 122 -3.74 4.09 -3.09
CA SER A 122 -2.89 3.42 -4.10
C SER A 122 -3.58 2.20 -4.72
N ALA A 123 -4.37 1.47 -3.93
CA ALA A 123 -5.15 0.32 -4.39
C ALA A 123 -6.19 0.65 -5.46
N ALA A 124 -6.68 1.88 -5.53
CA ALA A 124 -7.64 2.32 -6.57
C ALA A 124 -7.02 2.34 -7.99
N ALA A 125 -5.71 2.16 -8.10
CA ALA A 125 -5.01 2.01 -9.38
C ALA A 125 -4.79 0.54 -9.79
N LEU A 126 -5.13 -0.42 -8.92
CA LEU A 126 -4.97 -1.85 -9.19
C LEU A 126 -6.09 -2.33 -10.09
N ASN A 127 -5.92 -2.18 -11.37
CA ASN A 127 -6.77 -2.84 -12.36
C ASN A 127 -5.97 -3.16 -13.62
N ASP A 128 -6.48 -4.10 -14.40
CA ASP A 128 -5.91 -4.49 -15.68
C ASP A 128 -6.25 -3.42 -16.72
N LEU A 129 -5.65 -2.22 -16.59
CA LEU A 129 -5.97 -1.06 -17.42
C LEU A 129 -5.89 -1.39 -18.93
N PRO A 130 -7.01 -1.41 -19.63
CA PRO A 130 -7.00 -1.53 -21.08
C PRO A 130 -6.75 -0.16 -21.72
N ASN A 131 -6.24 -0.19 -22.96
CA ASN A 131 -6.05 1.01 -23.80
C ASN A 131 -5.18 2.10 -23.18
N LEU A 132 -4.05 1.69 -22.55
CA LEU A 132 -3.03 2.62 -22.07
C LEU A 132 -2.31 3.28 -23.24
N GLU A 133 -2.02 4.57 -23.12
CA GLU A 133 -1.09 5.29 -23.97
C GLU A 133 0.32 5.22 -23.38
N ARG A 134 0.45 5.60 -22.09
CA ARG A 134 1.72 5.56 -21.37
C ARG A 134 1.51 5.63 -19.85
N ILE A 135 2.57 5.36 -19.11
CA ILE A 135 2.68 5.62 -17.67
C ILE A 135 3.93 6.45 -17.43
N GLU A 136 3.77 7.54 -16.69
CA GLU A 136 4.85 8.46 -16.31
C GLU A 136 5.11 8.32 -14.81
N VAL A 137 6.36 8.05 -14.41
CA VAL A 137 6.78 7.98 -13.01
C VAL A 137 7.70 9.15 -12.71
N LEU A 138 7.17 10.17 -12.04
CA LEU A 138 7.89 11.37 -11.62
C LEU A 138 8.55 11.11 -10.28
N ARG A 139 9.83 11.36 -10.19
CA ARG A 139 10.65 11.07 -9.02
C ARG A 139 10.92 12.34 -8.22
N GLY A 140 10.96 12.18 -6.88
CA GLY A 140 11.11 13.31 -5.95
C GLY A 140 9.83 14.14 -5.79
N PRO A 141 9.84 15.16 -4.91
CA PRO A 141 8.66 15.96 -4.58
C PRO A 141 8.02 16.63 -5.79
N GLN A 142 6.71 16.50 -5.93
CA GLN A 142 5.90 17.06 -7.02
C GLN A 142 4.74 17.92 -6.52
N SER A 143 4.72 18.26 -5.22
CA SER A 143 3.60 18.96 -4.59
C SER A 143 3.33 20.35 -5.18
N THR A 144 4.31 20.98 -5.83
CA THR A 144 4.14 22.29 -6.50
C THR A 144 3.03 22.26 -7.56
N LEU A 145 2.88 21.16 -8.31
CA LEU A 145 1.85 21.03 -9.35
C LEU A 145 0.72 20.06 -8.96
N PHE A 146 1.02 19.08 -8.13
CA PHE A 146 0.07 18.02 -7.80
C PHE A 146 -0.60 18.17 -6.43
N GLY A 147 -0.20 19.19 -5.65
CA GLY A 147 -0.76 19.48 -4.33
C GLY A 147 -0.24 18.52 -3.26
N LYS A 148 -1.08 18.23 -2.26
CA LYS A 148 -0.74 17.32 -1.18
C LYS A 148 -0.47 15.89 -1.69
N ASN A 149 0.20 15.08 -0.86
CA ASN A 149 0.39 13.63 -1.10
C ASN A 149 1.25 13.29 -2.34
N ALA A 150 2.13 14.19 -2.70
CA ALA A 150 3.15 14.03 -3.75
C ALA A 150 4.54 14.39 -3.21
N SER A 151 4.79 14.12 -1.92
CA SER A 151 6.06 14.42 -1.23
C SER A 151 7.23 13.53 -1.68
N ALA A 152 6.95 12.33 -2.20
CA ALA A 152 7.96 11.39 -2.68
C ALA A 152 7.98 11.26 -4.22
N GLY A 153 6.86 11.49 -4.88
CA GLY A 153 6.73 11.37 -6.33
C GLY A 153 5.30 11.26 -6.81
N VAL A 154 5.13 11.03 -8.12
CA VAL A 154 3.82 10.84 -8.75
C VAL A 154 3.89 9.71 -9.78
N ILE A 155 2.86 8.90 -9.84
CA ILE A 155 2.58 7.95 -10.94
C ILE A 155 1.39 8.51 -11.71
N SER A 156 1.61 8.86 -12.98
CA SER A 156 0.58 9.37 -13.89
C SER A 156 0.30 8.34 -14.96
N VAL A 157 -0.91 7.83 -14.99
CA VAL A 157 -1.42 6.86 -15.97
C VAL A 157 -2.25 7.62 -17.00
N VAL A 158 -1.88 7.53 -18.27
CA VAL A 158 -2.56 8.19 -19.38
C VAL A 158 -3.18 7.14 -20.27
N THR A 159 -4.48 7.24 -20.51
CA THR A 159 -5.22 6.36 -21.43
C THR A 159 -5.43 7.06 -22.78
N ALA A 160 -5.50 6.28 -23.85
CA ALA A 160 -5.71 6.81 -25.19
C ALA A 160 -7.05 7.57 -25.29
N LYS A 161 -7.00 8.74 -25.94
CA LYS A 161 -8.21 9.53 -26.21
C LYS A 161 -9.05 8.89 -27.33
N PRO A 162 -10.38 9.08 -27.32
CA PRO A 162 -11.22 8.67 -28.45
C PRO A 162 -10.84 9.36 -29.76
N SER A 163 -10.76 8.58 -30.84
CA SER A 163 -10.46 9.08 -32.19
C SER A 163 -11.70 9.72 -32.82
N LEU A 164 -11.49 10.80 -33.59
CA LEU A 164 -12.51 11.41 -34.44
C LEU A 164 -12.38 11.01 -35.90
N ASP A 165 -11.28 10.35 -36.27
CA ASP A 165 -10.93 10.10 -37.66
C ASP A 165 -11.33 8.69 -38.12
N GLU A 166 -10.93 7.67 -37.38
CA GLU A 166 -11.11 6.27 -37.78
C GLU A 166 -11.50 5.36 -36.61
N THR A 167 -12.18 4.29 -36.94
CA THR A 167 -12.55 3.26 -35.97
C THR A 167 -11.41 2.25 -35.86
N SER A 168 -10.95 2.00 -34.67
CA SER A 168 -9.95 0.99 -34.36
C SER A 168 -10.32 0.19 -33.12
N GLY A 169 -9.67 -0.92 -32.91
CA GLY A 169 -9.89 -1.70 -31.71
C GLY A 169 -8.98 -2.90 -31.61
N SER A 170 -8.97 -3.51 -30.45
CA SER A 170 -8.21 -4.75 -30.22
C SER A 170 -8.98 -5.74 -29.34
N ALA A 171 -8.64 -7.00 -29.50
CA ALA A 171 -9.07 -8.04 -28.58
C ALA A 171 -7.89 -8.98 -28.31
N SER A 172 -7.65 -9.31 -27.05
CA SER A 172 -6.58 -10.23 -26.66
C SER A 172 -7.07 -11.30 -25.70
N LEU A 173 -6.49 -12.49 -25.82
CA LEU A 173 -6.66 -13.62 -24.92
C LEU A 173 -5.30 -14.08 -24.46
N THR A 174 -5.07 -14.06 -23.17
CA THR A 174 -3.90 -14.65 -22.52
C THR A 174 -4.32 -15.91 -21.78
N VAL A 175 -3.58 -16.99 -21.97
CA VAL A 175 -3.68 -18.21 -21.17
C VAL A 175 -2.33 -18.52 -20.57
N GLY A 176 -2.31 -18.95 -19.31
CA GLY A 176 -1.06 -19.15 -18.57
C GLY A 176 -1.18 -20.24 -17.50
N GLU A 177 -0.12 -20.39 -16.72
CA GLU A 177 -0.09 -21.28 -15.58
C GLU A 177 -1.16 -20.91 -14.54
N TYR A 178 -1.49 -21.84 -13.67
CA TYR A 178 -2.57 -21.70 -12.69
C TYR A 178 -3.93 -21.39 -13.35
N SER A 179 -4.20 -22.03 -14.50
CA SER A 179 -5.44 -21.84 -15.26
C SER A 179 -5.73 -20.37 -15.64
N GLN A 180 -4.69 -19.53 -15.74
CA GLN A 180 -4.88 -18.11 -16.04
C GLN A 180 -5.62 -17.91 -17.35
N VAL A 181 -6.66 -17.08 -17.31
CA VAL A 181 -7.37 -16.55 -18.47
C VAL A 181 -7.53 -15.05 -18.29
N LEU A 182 -6.87 -14.28 -19.17
CA LEU A 182 -7.03 -12.83 -19.23
C LEU A 182 -7.56 -12.45 -20.60
N VAL A 183 -8.70 -11.79 -20.62
CA VAL A 183 -9.32 -11.20 -21.82
C VAL A 183 -9.29 -9.69 -21.69
N LYS A 184 -8.75 -9.01 -22.71
CA LYS A 184 -8.85 -7.55 -22.83
C LYS A 184 -9.45 -7.24 -24.20
N ALA A 185 -10.33 -6.26 -24.26
CA ALA A 185 -10.89 -5.78 -25.52
C ALA A 185 -11.14 -4.27 -25.45
N ASP A 186 -10.93 -3.61 -26.54
CA ASP A 186 -11.22 -2.18 -26.72
C ASP A 186 -11.76 -1.90 -28.10
N VAL A 187 -12.55 -0.85 -28.21
CA VAL A 187 -12.99 -0.24 -29.46
C VAL A 187 -12.99 1.28 -29.29
N ASN A 188 -12.50 1.95 -30.30
CA ASN A 188 -12.31 3.40 -30.35
C ASN A 188 -12.70 3.92 -31.73
N GLY A 189 -13.36 5.07 -31.83
CA GLY A 189 -13.67 5.66 -33.11
C GLY A 189 -14.68 6.79 -33.06
N PRO A 190 -14.98 7.40 -34.25
CA PRO A 190 -15.94 8.48 -34.36
C PRO A 190 -17.40 8.00 -34.27
N LEU A 191 -18.21 8.78 -33.56
CA LEU A 191 -19.68 8.74 -33.67
C LEU A 191 -20.17 9.80 -34.66
N SER A 192 -19.40 10.87 -34.84
CA SER A 192 -19.59 11.94 -35.85
C SER A 192 -18.26 12.68 -36.04
N ASP A 193 -18.22 13.65 -36.94
CA ASP A 193 -17.04 14.47 -37.19
C ASP A 193 -16.51 15.23 -35.92
N THR A 194 -17.37 15.36 -34.91
CA THR A 194 -17.04 16.11 -33.67
C THR A 194 -17.23 15.30 -32.39
N VAL A 195 -17.55 14.02 -32.50
CA VAL A 195 -17.81 13.14 -31.34
C VAL A 195 -17.11 11.80 -31.52
N GLY A 196 -16.16 11.51 -30.66
CA GLY A 196 -15.50 10.21 -30.56
C GLY A 196 -15.96 9.43 -29.34
N PHE A 197 -15.82 8.13 -29.38
CA PHE A 197 -16.04 7.24 -28.24
C PHE A 197 -14.92 6.24 -28.10
N SER A 198 -14.70 5.77 -26.89
CA SER A 198 -13.90 4.61 -26.59
C SER A 198 -14.59 3.74 -25.53
N LEU A 199 -14.60 2.44 -25.74
CA LEU A 199 -15.08 1.46 -24.78
C LEU A 199 -14.02 0.38 -24.63
N SER A 200 -13.61 0.10 -23.42
CA SER A 200 -12.62 -0.91 -23.11
C SER A 200 -13.05 -1.75 -21.90
N GLY A 201 -12.59 -3.00 -21.86
CA GLY A 201 -12.87 -3.90 -20.76
C GLY A 201 -11.82 -4.97 -20.60
N SER A 202 -11.73 -5.49 -19.38
CA SER A 202 -10.83 -6.59 -19.00
C SER A 202 -11.54 -7.59 -18.11
N PHE A 203 -11.17 -8.84 -18.26
CA PHE A 203 -11.54 -9.93 -17.35
C PHE A 203 -10.30 -10.79 -17.12
N ASN A 204 -9.87 -10.97 -15.87
CA ASN A 204 -8.67 -11.69 -15.51
C ASN A 204 -8.99 -12.67 -14.37
N GLN A 205 -8.86 -13.94 -14.66
CA GLN A 205 -9.04 -15.01 -13.68
C GLN A 205 -7.80 -15.92 -13.69
N ARG A 206 -7.35 -16.29 -12.50
CA ARG A 206 -6.23 -17.21 -12.30
C ARG A 206 -6.38 -17.93 -10.96
N ASP A 207 -6.22 -19.25 -10.94
CA ASP A 207 -6.20 -20.04 -9.72
C ASP A 207 -5.05 -19.61 -8.80
N GLY A 208 -5.21 -19.83 -7.50
CA GLY A 208 -4.16 -19.59 -6.51
C GLY A 208 -2.94 -20.49 -6.71
N TYR A 209 -1.78 -20.00 -6.33
CA TYR A 209 -0.50 -20.74 -6.38
C TYR A 209 0.00 -21.16 -5.00
N TYR A 210 -0.73 -20.83 -3.95
CA TYR A 210 -0.36 -21.13 -2.56
C TYR A 210 -1.39 -22.10 -1.96
N ASP A 211 -0.97 -23.34 -1.70
CA ASP A 211 -1.84 -24.43 -1.27
C ASP A 211 -2.30 -24.26 0.19
N ASN A 212 -3.61 -24.34 0.44
CA ASN A 212 -4.14 -24.48 1.79
C ASN A 212 -4.19 -25.95 2.21
N LEU A 213 -3.28 -26.37 3.08
CA LEU A 213 -3.15 -27.75 3.55
C LEU A 213 -4.28 -28.18 4.52
N ALA A 214 -5.05 -27.25 5.06
CA ALA A 214 -6.24 -27.55 5.85
C ALA A 214 -7.46 -27.88 4.97
N GLY A 215 -7.36 -27.63 3.67
CA GLY A 215 -8.45 -27.77 2.71
C GLY A 215 -9.11 -26.41 2.42
N GLY A 216 -9.79 -26.32 1.31
CA GLY A 216 -10.34 -25.07 0.79
C GLY A 216 -9.62 -24.60 -0.47
N ASP A 217 -9.83 -23.36 -0.86
CA ASP A 217 -9.26 -22.80 -2.09
C ASP A 217 -7.78 -22.45 -1.91
N ALA A 218 -7.01 -22.54 -2.99
CA ALA A 218 -5.63 -22.09 -3.01
C ALA A 218 -5.59 -20.55 -2.97
N LEU A 219 -4.60 -19.98 -2.27
CA LEU A 219 -4.48 -18.54 -2.09
C LEU A 219 -3.60 -17.89 -3.16
N GLY A 220 -3.77 -16.58 -3.34
CA GLY A 220 -3.11 -15.82 -4.38
C GLY A 220 -3.79 -15.98 -5.74
N GLU A 221 -5.09 -16.29 -5.74
CA GLU A 221 -5.92 -16.25 -6.93
C GLU A 221 -6.11 -14.80 -7.43
N LEU A 222 -6.56 -14.68 -8.67
CA LEU A 222 -7.03 -13.42 -9.25
C LEU A 222 -8.43 -13.66 -9.79
N ASP A 223 -9.37 -12.77 -9.46
CA ASP A 223 -10.66 -12.64 -10.11
C ASP A 223 -10.96 -11.15 -10.25
N ARG A 224 -10.78 -10.62 -11.45
CA ARG A 224 -10.83 -9.19 -11.74
C ARG A 224 -11.69 -8.91 -12.95
N PHE A 225 -12.47 -7.88 -12.85
CA PHE A 225 -13.28 -7.35 -13.94
C PHE A 225 -13.13 -5.83 -13.98
N GLY A 226 -13.00 -5.27 -15.18
CA GLY A 226 -12.96 -3.82 -15.38
C GLY A 226 -13.65 -3.42 -16.66
N VAL A 227 -14.31 -2.26 -16.64
CA VAL A 227 -14.89 -1.60 -17.82
C VAL A 227 -14.66 -0.11 -17.73
N ARG A 228 -14.36 0.51 -18.88
CA ARG A 228 -14.16 1.95 -19.01
C ARG A 228 -14.77 2.44 -20.30
N GLY A 229 -15.60 3.47 -20.22
CA GLY A 229 -16.17 4.18 -21.34
C GLY A 229 -15.68 5.62 -21.39
N GLN A 230 -15.46 6.14 -22.59
CA GLN A 230 -15.08 7.53 -22.81
C GLN A 230 -15.91 8.11 -23.93
N LEU A 231 -16.26 9.38 -23.79
CA LEU A 231 -16.83 10.23 -24.85
C LEU A 231 -15.95 11.47 -24.99
N TYR A 232 -15.61 11.79 -26.21
CA TYR A 232 -14.82 12.96 -26.56
C TYR A 232 -15.61 13.82 -27.52
N PHE A 233 -15.76 15.09 -27.19
CA PHE A 233 -16.51 16.08 -27.96
C PHE A 233 -15.60 17.22 -28.36
N GLU A 234 -15.60 17.59 -29.60
CA GLU A 234 -14.87 18.70 -30.18
C GLU A 234 -15.86 19.60 -30.95
N PRO A 235 -16.73 20.35 -30.23
CA PRO A 235 -17.77 21.15 -30.85
C PRO A 235 -17.23 22.33 -31.66
N SER A 236 -16.01 22.76 -31.42
CA SER A 236 -15.25 23.72 -32.20
C SER A 236 -13.77 23.47 -32.02
N ASP A 237 -12.95 24.09 -32.87
CA ASP A 237 -11.49 23.98 -32.80
C ASP A 237 -10.90 24.51 -31.48
N GLU A 238 -11.68 25.32 -30.72
CA GLU A 238 -11.25 25.92 -29.47
C GLU A 238 -11.74 25.15 -28.22
N VAL A 239 -12.66 24.20 -28.36
CA VAL A 239 -13.28 23.53 -27.20
C VAL A 239 -13.24 22.03 -27.32
N ASN A 240 -12.66 21.39 -26.31
CA ASN A 240 -12.63 19.94 -26.14
C ASN A 240 -13.29 19.55 -24.82
N VAL A 241 -14.09 18.48 -24.85
CA VAL A 241 -14.68 17.90 -23.65
C VAL A 241 -14.47 16.38 -23.67
N ARG A 242 -13.86 15.84 -22.63
CA ARG A 242 -13.67 14.39 -22.45
C ARG A 242 -14.44 13.95 -21.21
N ILE A 243 -15.36 13.01 -21.36
CA ILE A 243 -16.10 12.39 -20.24
C ILE A 243 -15.67 10.95 -20.13
N ILE A 244 -15.32 10.52 -18.92
CA ILE A 244 -14.83 9.18 -18.62
C ILE A 244 -15.70 8.60 -17.53
N ALA A 245 -16.14 7.35 -17.68
CA ALA A 245 -16.77 6.56 -16.64
C ALA A 245 -16.07 5.20 -16.56
N ASP A 246 -15.77 4.76 -15.35
CA ASP A 246 -15.11 3.48 -15.12
C ASP A 246 -15.69 2.72 -13.92
N TYR A 247 -15.60 1.39 -13.98
CA TYR A 247 -15.92 0.48 -12.90
C TYR A 247 -14.91 -0.66 -12.91
N SER A 248 -14.42 -1.07 -11.72
CA SER A 248 -13.59 -2.23 -11.54
C SER A 248 -13.96 -2.97 -10.26
N LYS A 249 -13.85 -4.31 -10.33
CA LYS A 249 -14.06 -5.20 -9.18
C LYS A 249 -12.92 -6.21 -9.12
N LEU A 250 -12.40 -6.43 -7.90
CA LEU A 250 -11.52 -7.53 -7.54
C LEU A 250 -12.25 -8.37 -6.48
N ASP A 251 -12.19 -9.71 -6.61
CA ASP A 251 -12.73 -10.67 -5.66
C ASP A 251 -11.71 -11.81 -5.55
N GLU A 252 -10.87 -11.77 -4.51
CA GLU A 252 -9.65 -12.57 -4.47
C GLU A 252 -9.48 -13.25 -3.11
N ALA A 253 -9.09 -14.54 -3.11
CA ALA A 253 -8.54 -15.20 -1.93
C ALA A 253 -7.06 -14.86 -1.80
N CYS A 254 -6.75 -13.70 -1.30
CA CYS A 254 -5.38 -13.18 -1.14
C CYS A 254 -5.08 -12.91 0.35
N CYS A 255 -3.87 -13.06 0.81
CA CYS A 255 -2.67 -13.50 0.14
C CYS A 255 -2.08 -14.69 0.89
N GLY A 256 -1.32 -15.55 0.20
CA GLY A 256 -0.62 -16.64 0.85
C GLY A 256 0.50 -16.15 1.77
N VAL A 257 0.50 -16.57 3.02
CA VAL A 257 1.47 -16.19 4.06
C VAL A 257 2.22 -17.41 4.54
N ALA A 258 3.55 -17.31 4.56
CA ALA A 258 4.43 -18.36 5.04
C ALA A 258 4.80 -18.15 6.51
N ASN A 259 4.89 -19.25 7.28
CA ASN A 259 5.52 -19.23 8.60
C ASN A 259 7.05 -19.21 8.42
N LEU A 260 7.69 -18.05 8.57
CA LEU A 260 9.15 -17.89 8.41
C LEU A 260 9.91 -18.48 9.59
N LEU A 261 9.40 -18.27 10.80
CA LEU A 261 9.93 -18.82 12.03
C LEU A 261 8.78 -19.13 13.00
N ASN A 262 8.67 -20.38 13.42
CA ASN A 262 7.73 -20.79 14.45
C ASN A 262 8.42 -20.73 15.82
N GLY A 263 8.04 -19.75 16.64
CA GLY A 263 8.54 -19.52 17.98
C GLY A 263 7.88 -20.46 19.02
N PRO A 264 8.05 -20.16 20.31
CA PRO A 264 7.48 -20.97 21.41
C PRO A 264 5.95 -21.15 21.35
N THR A 265 5.25 -20.19 20.77
CA THR A 265 3.79 -20.21 20.60
C THR A 265 3.32 -21.28 19.60
N GLY A 266 4.16 -21.66 18.64
CA GLY A 266 3.89 -22.75 17.72
C GLY A 266 3.64 -24.10 18.43
N ALA A 267 4.35 -24.35 19.56
CA ALA A 267 4.12 -25.54 20.36
C ALA A 267 2.71 -25.54 21.01
N ALA A 268 2.19 -24.38 21.37
CA ALA A 268 0.82 -24.25 21.90
C ALA A 268 -0.22 -24.59 20.83
N ILE A 269 -0.02 -24.13 19.61
CA ILE A 269 -0.89 -24.45 18.46
C ILE A 269 -0.91 -25.96 18.19
N VAL A 270 0.27 -26.59 18.16
CA VAL A 270 0.38 -28.06 17.98
C VAL A 270 -0.29 -28.82 19.12
N ALA A 271 -0.17 -28.33 20.37
CA ALA A 271 -0.83 -28.94 21.53
C ALA A 271 -2.36 -28.85 21.45
N LEU A 272 -2.91 -27.89 20.74
CA LEU A 272 -4.35 -27.77 20.43
C LEU A 272 -4.79 -28.68 19.29
N GLY A 273 -3.89 -29.41 18.64
CA GLY A 273 -4.15 -30.19 17.44
C GLY A 273 -4.09 -29.37 16.15
N GLY A 274 -3.66 -28.10 16.21
CA GLY A 274 -3.41 -27.27 15.04
C GLY A 274 -2.11 -27.64 14.32
N ASN A 275 -1.99 -27.22 13.09
CA ASN A 275 -0.84 -27.47 12.24
C ASN A 275 -0.20 -26.16 11.78
N LEU A 276 1.11 -26.22 11.57
CA LEU A 276 1.97 -25.15 11.06
C LEU A 276 2.89 -25.72 9.98
N VAL A 277 3.26 -24.92 9.00
CA VAL A 277 4.34 -25.25 8.06
C VAL A 277 5.68 -24.89 8.70
N PRO A 278 6.66 -25.81 8.77
CA PRO A 278 7.96 -25.51 9.35
C PRO A 278 8.87 -24.80 8.34
N ASN A 279 9.14 -23.50 8.55
CA ASN A 279 10.26 -22.73 7.97
C ASN A 279 10.56 -23.02 6.47
N ALA A 280 9.52 -23.08 5.64
CA ALA A 280 9.64 -23.38 4.21
C ALA A 280 8.80 -22.38 3.39
N PRO A 281 9.16 -21.08 3.36
CA PRO A 281 8.34 -20.04 2.77
C PRO A 281 8.05 -20.26 1.28
N PHE A 282 9.00 -20.84 0.54
CA PHE A 282 8.88 -21.08 -0.90
C PHE A 282 8.38 -22.49 -1.25
N ALA A 283 7.84 -23.22 -0.26
CA ALA A 283 7.01 -24.39 -0.53
C ALA A 283 5.61 -24.00 -1.04
N TYR A 284 5.24 -22.72 -0.90
CA TYR A 284 3.92 -22.17 -1.27
C TYR A 284 2.77 -22.98 -0.65
N GLN A 285 2.89 -23.28 0.65
CA GLN A 285 1.96 -24.08 1.42
C GLN A 285 1.76 -23.49 2.81
N GLY A 286 0.50 -23.46 3.26
CA GLY A 286 0.14 -22.99 4.59
C GLY A 286 -1.09 -23.72 5.12
N TYR A 287 -1.43 -23.43 6.37
CA TYR A 287 -2.67 -23.88 6.99
C TYR A 287 -3.54 -22.65 7.27
N TYR A 288 -4.77 -22.70 6.79
CA TYR A 288 -5.79 -21.67 7.03
C TYR A 288 -7.07 -22.40 7.40
N ASP A 289 -7.68 -22.03 8.50
CA ASP A 289 -8.91 -22.69 8.94
C ASP A 289 -10.15 -22.17 8.20
N PHE A 290 -10.06 -21.02 7.51
CA PHE A 290 -11.04 -20.51 6.56
C PHE A 290 -10.35 -19.80 5.38
N THR A 291 -11.01 -19.72 4.24
CA THR A 291 -10.51 -19.01 3.06
C THR A 291 -10.61 -17.51 3.28
N PRO A 292 -9.51 -16.74 3.17
CA PRO A 292 -9.56 -15.29 3.22
C PRO A 292 -10.43 -14.71 2.12
N VAL A 293 -11.13 -13.64 2.40
CA VAL A 293 -11.94 -12.87 1.46
C VAL A 293 -11.33 -11.47 1.30
N ASN A 294 -11.18 -11.03 0.07
CA ASN A 294 -10.71 -9.70 -0.28
C ASN A 294 -11.50 -9.19 -1.48
N GLU A 295 -12.52 -8.39 -1.22
CA GLU A 295 -13.34 -7.75 -2.23
C GLU A 295 -13.01 -6.25 -2.29
N PHE A 296 -12.86 -5.73 -3.50
CA PHE A 296 -12.54 -4.35 -3.75
C PHE A 296 -13.30 -3.87 -4.98
N GLU A 297 -14.09 -2.81 -4.83
CA GLU A 297 -14.83 -2.17 -5.92
C GLU A 297 -14.43 -0.70 -6.03
N SER A 298 -14.15 -0.25 -7.25
CA SER A 298 -13.86 1.16 -7.55
C SER A 298 -14.67 1.59 -8.75
N SER A 299 -15.33 2.72 -8.63
CA SER A 299 -16.14 3.31 -9.72
C SER A 299 -15.99 4.82 -9.74
N GLY A 300 -16.30 5.43 -10.86
CA GLY A 300 -16.39 6.88 -10.92
C GLY A 300 -16.66 7.44 -12.29
N VAL A 301 -16.87 8.74 -12.29
CA VAL A 301 -17.05 9.54 -13.49
C VAL A 301 -16.17 10.78 -13.37
N SER A 302 -15.55 11.18 -14.49
CA SER A 302 -14.84 12.45 -14.60
C SER A 302 -15.16 13.16 -15.91
N ALA A 303 -15.01 14.47 -15.89
CA ALA A 303 -15.15 15.33 -17.06
C ALA A 303 -13.95 16.28 -17.11
N GLU A 304 -13.23 16.26 -18.21
CA GLU A 304 -12.20 17.21 -18.59
C GLU A 304 -12.77 18.16 -19.65
N PHE A 305 -12.60 19.45 -19.44
CA PHE A 305 -13.01 20.51 -20.34
C PHE A 305 -11.81 21.38 -20.62
N ASP A 306 -11.39 21.47 -21.89
CA ASP A 306 -10.35 22.35 -22.37
C ASP A 306 -10.93 23.41 -23.28
N TRP A 307 -10.54 24.66 -23.06
CA TRP A 307 -10.96 25.79 -23.84
C TRP A 307 -9.76 26.68 -24.20
N ASP A 308 -9.44 26.71 -25.49
CA ASP A 308 -8.50 27.65 -26.06
C ASP A 308 -9.16 29.04 -26.15
N ILE A 309 -8.93 29.88 -25.12
CA ILE A 309 -9.50 31.23 -25.03
C ILE A 309 -8.99 32.08 -26.18
N ASN A 310 -7.74 31.84 -26.57
CA ASN A 310 -7.06 32.39 -27.77
C ASN A 310 -5.81 31.58 -28.03
N ASP A 311 -5.06 31.90 -29.11
CA ASP A 311 -3.85 31.20 -29.55
C ASP A 311 -2.72 31.11 -28.48
N MET A 312 -2.82 31.85 -27.37
CA MET A 312 -1.80 31.90 -26.32
C MET A 312 -2.32 31.43 -24.95
N MET A 313 -3.61 31.20 -24.79
CA MET A 313 -4.19 30.92 -23.46
C MET A 313 -5.24 29.82 -23.53
N MET A 314 -5.11 28.84 -22.67
CA MET A 314 -6.03 27.70 -22.49
C MET A 314 -6.54 27.62 -21.06
N LEU A 315 -7.83 27.37 -20.89
CA LEU A 315 -8.45 27.02 -19.62
C LEU A 315 -8.78 25.53 -19.61
N THR A 316 -8.28 24.80 -18.62
CA THR A 316 -8.64 23.42 -18.37
C THR A 316 -9.45 23.31 -17.07
N SER A 317 -10.51 22.50 -17.08
CA SER A 317 -11.27 22.13 -15.89
C SER A 317 -11.42 20.61 -15.82
N ILE A 318 -11.06 20.01 -14.67
CA ILE A 318 -11.21 18.56 -14.42
C ILE A 318 -12.09 18.39 -13.19
N THR A 319 -13.25 17.74 -13.37
CA THR A 319 -14.20 17.41 -12.30
C THR A 319 -14.28 15.90 -12.16
N SER A 320 -14.23 15.36 -10.95
CA SER A 320 -14.38 13.92 -10.73
C SER A 320 -15.20 13.59 -9.48
N LEU A 321 -16.00 12.52 -9.61
CA LEU A 321 -16.72 11.85 -8.52
C LEU A 321 -16.28 10.40 -8.52
N ARG A 322 -15.82 9.91 -7.38
CA ARG A 322 -15.34 8.53 -7.26
C ARG A 322 -15.88 7.86 -6.01
N LYS A 323 -16.09 6.55 -6.12
CA LYS A 323 -16.40 5.68 -4.97
C LYS A 323 -15.45 4.51 -4.94
N LEU A 324 -15.04 4.12 -3.72
CA LEU A 324 -14.22 2.95 -3.45
C LEU A 324 -14.80 2.21 -2.26
N GLU A 325 -15.06 0.91 -2.43
CA GLU A 325 -15.52 0.00 -1.40
C GLU A 325 -14.52 -1.14 -1.25
N ARG A 326 -14.20 -1.51 -0.02
CA ARG A 326 -13.29 -2.62 0.28
C ARG A 326 -13.83 -3.44 1.44
N PHE A 327 -13.91 -4.73 1.25
CA PHE A 327 -14.20 -5.70 2.31
C PHE A 327 -13.10 -6.75 2.37
N GLU A 328 -12.59 -6.98 3.56
CA GLU A 328 -11.57 -7.99 3.85
C GLU A 328 -11.96 -8.79 5.09
N ASN A 329 -11.73 -10.10 5.06
CA ASN A 329 -11.73 -10.94 6.25
C ASN A 329 -10.67 -12.03 6.07
N GLY A 330 -9.63 -12.03 6.91
CA GLY A 330 -8.46 -12.89 6.77
C GLY A 330 -8.24 -13.77 7.99
N ASP A 331 -7.87 -15.02 7.74
CA ASP A 331 -7.22 -15.87 8.74
C ASP A 331 -5.80 -15.36 8.96
N VAL A 332 -5.61 -14.53 9.98
CA VAL A 332 -4.33 -13.85 10.25
C VAL A 332 -3.45 -14.56 11.27
N ASP A 333 -3.88 -15.68 11.80
CA ASP A 333 -3.03 -16.52 12.64
C ASP A 333 -2.22 -17.56 11.81
N PHE A 334 -2.63 -17.83 10.57
CA PHE A 334 -1.94 -18.67 9.58
C PHE A 334 -1.69 -20.09 10.09
N THR A 335 -2.68 -20.65 10.79
CA THR A 335 -2.65 -21.98 11.37
C THR A 335 -3.97 -22.73 11.10
N SER A 336 -4.03 -24.03 11.37
CA SER A 336 -5.30 -24.75 11.30
C SER A 336 -6.08 -24.77 12.63
N ALA A 337 -5.65 -23.99 13.62
CA ALA A 337 -6.37 -23.86 14.89
C ALA A 337 -7.29 -22.64 14.81
N PRO A 338 -8.59 -22.75 15.09
CA PRO A 338 -9.53 -21.63 14.99
C PRO A 338 -9.31 -20.63 16.14
N LEU A 339 -8.22 -19.86 16.05
CA LEU A 339 -7.90 -18.81 17.01
C LEU A 339 -8.76 -17.57 16.78
N LEU A 340 -9.13 -17.30 15.53
CA LEU A 340 -10.02 -16.20 15.16
C LEU A 340 -11.38 -16.74 14.70
N ASP A 341 -12.40 -15.89 14.80
CA ASP A 341 -13.73 -16.21 14.29
C ASP A 341 -13.73 -16.18 12.75
N PRO A 342 -14.16 -17.25 12.04
CA PRO A 342 -14.05 -17.33 10.58
C PRO A 342 -14.97 -16.34 9.85
N SER A 343 -15.99 -15.78 10.50
CA SER A 343 -16.94 -14.85 9.90
C SER A 343 -16.57 -13.38 10.11
N THR A 344 -15.88 -13.07 11.22
CA THR A 344 -15.59 -11.69 11.65
C THR A 344 -14.20 -11.54 12.27
N GLY A 345 -13.38 -12.59 12.22
CA GLY A 345 -12.16 -12.68 13.02
C GLY A 345 -11.11 -11.62 12.72
N ASN A 346 -10.96 -11.19 11.48
CA ASN A 346 -10.11 -10.07 11.10
C ASN A 346 -10.78 -9.28 9.98
N ARG A 347 -11.95 -8.74 10.28
CA ARG A 347 -12.75 -7.97 9.31
C ARG A 347 -12.24 -6.56 9.18
N THR A 348 -12.18 -6.07 7.95
CA THR A 348 -12.03 -4.66 7.60
C THR A 348 -13.01 -4.32 6.50
N ASP A 349 -13.81 -3.28 6.70
CA ASP A 349 -14.80 -2.76 5.77
C ASP A 349 -14.53 -1.27 5.60
N VAL A 350 -14.33 -0.81 4.38
CA VAL A 350 -13.98 0.58 4.06
C VAL A 350 -14.84 1.08 2.93
N ASP A 351 -15.48 2.23 3.13
CA ASP A 351 -16.23 2.98 2.13
C ASP A 351 -15.62 4.38 1.99
N ILE A 352 -15.32 4.80 0.76
CA ILE A 352 -14.69 6.10 0.47
C ILE A 352 -15.40 6.74 -0.70
N ASP A 353 -15.97 7.92 -0.47
CA ASP A 353 -16.52 8.80 -1.49
C ASP A 353 -15.60 10.01 -1.67
N THR A 354 -15.20 10.31 -2.91
CA THR A 354 -14.25 11.40 -3.21
C THR A 354 -14.80 12.30 -4.31
N PHE A 355 -14.78 13.60 -4.07
CA PHE A 355 -15.00 14.64 -5.07
C PHE A 355 -13.73 15.44 -5.29
N THR A 356 -13.37 15.71 -6.56
CA THR A 356 -12.26 16.60 -6.91
C THR A 356 -12.65 17.57 -8.00
N GLN A 357 -12.13 18.80 -7.90
CA GLN A 357 -12.26 19.82 -8.93
C GLN A 357 -10.91 20.54 -9.11
N GLU A 358 -10.42 20.54 -10.33
CA GLU A 358 -9.25 21.31 -10.72
C GLU A 358 -9.61 22.35 -11.79
N PHE A 359 -9.04 23.56 -11.64
CA PHE A 359 -9.05 24.57 -12.68
C PHE A 359 -7.62 25.01 -12.97
N ARG A 360 -7.25 25.08 -14.24
CA ARG A 360 -5.96 25.56 -14.71
C ARG A 360 -6.13 26.59 -15.80
N LEU A 361 -5.46 27.70 -15.68
CA LEU A 361 -5.26 28.64 -16.77
C LEU A 361 -3.78 28.63 -17.14
N SER A 362 -3.47 28.23 -18.36
CA SER A 362 -2.13 28.20 -18.90
C SER A 362 -1.99 29.18 -20.04
N GLY A 363 -0.77 29.66 -20.25
CA GLY A 363 -0.48 30.57 -21.37
C GLY A 363 0.99 30.56 -21.72
N ALA A 364 1.29 31.04 -22.94
CA ALA A 364 2.64 31.18 -23.45
C ALA A 364 2.83 32.55 -24.13
N THR A 365 4.05 33.03 -24.10
CA THR A 365 4.56 34.19 -24.84
C THR A 365 5.83 33.74 -25.55
N ASP A 366 6.45 34.65 -26.32
CA ASP A 366 7.72 34.34 -27.03
C ASP A 366 8.89 33.98 -26.09
N THR A 367 8.81 34.30 -24.80
CA THR A 367 9.91 34.13 -23.82
C THR A 367 9.51 33.53 -22.51
N ALA A 368 8.25 33.16 -22.33
CA ALA A 368 7.81 32.51 -21.12
C ALA A 368 6.53 31.70 -21.34
N SER A 369 6.44 30.55 -20.69
CA SER A 369 5.21 29.80 -20.53
C SER A 369 4.83 29.74 -19.06
N TRP A 370 3.54 29.83 -18.75
CA TRP A 370 3.06 29.89 -17.37
C TRP A 370 1.76 29.11 -17.18
N MET A 371 1.51 28.73 -15.95
CA MET A 371 0.27 28.11 -15.52
C MET A 371 -0.09 28.58 -14.11
N VAL A 372 -1.37 28.85 -13.88
CA VAL A 372 -1.93 29.04 -12.53
C VAL A 372 -3.16 28.16 -12.39
N GLY A 373 -3.41 27.63 -11.20
CA GLY A 373 -4.55 26.77 -10.98
C GLY A 373 -5.01 26.70 -9.52
N ALA A 374 -6.19 26.14 -9.35
CA ALA A 374 -6.78 25.84 -8.05
C ALA A 374 -7.30 24.42 -8.04
N TYR A 375 -7.15 23.73 -6.91
CA TYR A 375 -7.60 22.37 -6.71
C TYR A 375 -8.42 22.24 -5.43
N PHE A 376 -9.55 21.56 -5.53
CA PHE A 376 -10.44 21.22 -4.42
C PHE A 376 -10.54 19.72 -4.28
N PHE A 377 -10.51 19.24 -3.05
CA PHE A 377 -10.64 17.84 -2.68
C PHE A 377 -11.59 17.74 -1.48
N ASP A 378 -12.55 16.83 -1.57
CA ASP A 378 -13.52 16.52 -0.51
C ASP A 378 -13.70 15.01 -0.48
N GLU A 379 -13.41 14.38 0.67
CA GLU A 379 -13.42 12.92 0.80
C GLU A 379 -14.04 12.50 2.12
N ASP A 380 -15.04 11.64 2.06
CA ASP A 380 -15.64 10.95 3.19
C ASP A 380 -15.12 9.53 3.26
N VAL A 381 -14.58 9.15 4.41
CA VAL A 381 -14.07 7.79 4.70
C VAL A 381 -14.83 7.21 5.87
N THR A 382 -15.37 6.00 5.70
CA THR A 382 -15.86 5.17 6.78
C THR A 382 -15.05 3.88 6.83
N GLN A 383 -14.55 3.52 8.01
CA GLN A 383 -13.83 2.27 8.22
C GLN A 383 -14.39 1.53 9.44
N GLU A 384 -14.77 0.26 9.27
CA GLU A 384 -15.06 -0.67 10.35
C GLU A 384 -13.98 -1.75 10.39
N THR A 385 -13.38 -1.98 11.56
CA THR A 385 -12.41 -3.07 11.76
C THR A 385 -12.81 -3.92 12.94
N GLY A 386 -12.51 -5.22 12.86
CA GLY A 386 -12.75 -6.16 13.96
C GLY A 386 -11.59 -7.11 14.14
N LEU A 387 -11.33 -7.49 15.40
CA LEU A 387 -10.47 -8.62 15.71
C LEU A 387 -11.18 -9.45 16.79
N ILE A 388 -11.74 -10.59 16.40
CA ILE A 388 -12.66 -11.39 17.20
C ILE A 388 -12.07 -12.80 17.41
N TYR A 389 -12.06 -13.24 18.65
CA TYR A 389 -11.52 -14.54 19.04
C TYR A 389 -12.44 -15.70 18.62
N GLY A 390 -11.81 -16.75 18.08
CA GLY A 390 -12.46 -18.01 17.73
C GLY A 390 -12.51 -19.01 18.89
N THR A 391 -13.00 -20.18 18.61
CA THR A 391 -13.27 -21.23 19.60
C THR A 391 -12.04 -21.77 20.31
N ALA A 392 -10.85 -21.73 19.67
CA ALA A 392 -9.61 -22.26 20.25
C ALA A 392 -8.79 -21.21 21.03
N PHE A 393 -9.14 -19.92 20.96
CA PHE A 393 -8.29 -18.87 21.52
C PHE A 393 -8.12 -18.97 23.05
N ARG A 394 -9.19 -19.33 23.79
CA ARG A 394 -9.11 -19.55 25.24
C ARG A 394 -8.14 -20.68 25.59
N ALA A 395 -8.25 -21.81 24.93
CA ALA A 395 -7.37 -22.95 25.19
C ALA A 395 -5.91 -22.65 24.82
N TYR A 396 -5.70 -21.85 23.76
CA TYR A 396 -4.39 -21.31 23.38
C TYR A 396 -3.79 -20.45 24.50
N ALA A 397 -4.54 -19.47 25.02
CA ALA A 397 -4.10 -18.61 26.11
C ALA A 397 -3.80 -19.41 27.41
N ASP A 398 -4.60 -20.43 27.72
CA ASP A 398 -4.36 -21.32 28.86
C ASP A 398 -3.00 -22.04 28.73
N ILE A 399 -2.67 -22.56 27.55
CA ILE A 399 -1.38 -23.24 27.28
C ILE A 399 -0.22 -22.26 27.37
N LEU A 400 -0.35 -21.05 26.79
CA LEU A 400 0.69 -20.02 26.87
C LEU A 400 1.06 -19.63 28.30
N THR A 401 0.12 -19.75 29.23
CA THR A 401 0.34 -19.47 30.66
C THR A 401 0.86 -20.68 31.45
N GLY A 402 1.23 -21.77 30.75
CA GLY A 402 1.79 -22.99 31.34
C GLY A 402 0.75 -23.92 31.95
N GLY A 403 -0.54 -23.68 31.67
CA GLY A 403 -1.65 -24.48 32.14
C GLY A 403 -2.17 -25.47 31.10
N ILE A 404 -3.23 -26.18 31.50
CA ILE A 404 -4.12 -26.88 30.59
C ILE A 404 -5.51 -26.23 30.72
N PRO A 405 -6.39 -26.37 29.73
CA PRO A 405 -7.74 -25.81 29.81
C PRO A 405 -8.44 -26.19 31.12
N GLY A 406 -8.89 -25.14 31.85
CA GLY A 406 -9.56 -25.31 33.15
C GLY A 406 -8.65 -25.30 34.41
N THR A 407 -7.32 -25.18 34.25
CA THR A 407 -6.38 -25.15 35.40
C THR A 407 -5.21 -24.18 35.19
N SER A 408 -5.33 -23.25 34.27
CA SER A 408 -4.30 -22.25 33.98
C SER A 408 -4.31 -21.11 35.01
N PRO A 409 -3.24 -20.29 35.13
CA PRO A 409 -3.25 -19.05 35.87
C PRO A 409 -4.41 -18.10 35.53
N LEU A 410 -4.96 -18.15 34.34
CA LEU A 410 -6.16 -17.39 33.94
C LEU A 410 -7.40 -17.83 34.75
N TRP A 411 -7.58 -19.13 34.95
CA TRP A 411 -8.65 -19.68 35.79
C TRP A 411 -8.47 -19.28 37.25
N ASP A 412 -7.23 -19.24 37.74
CA ASP A 412 -6.95 -18.82 39.10
C ASP A 412 -7.30 -17.35 39.31
N ILE A 413 -7.05 -16.48 38.33
CA ILE A 413 -7.43 -15.08 38.37
C ILE A 413 -8.97 -14.92 38.34
N GLU A 414 -9.65 -15.59 37.41
CA GLU A 414 -11.12 -15.54 37.30
C GLU A 414 -11.77 -16.02 38.61
N ASN A 415 -11.33 -17.14 39.14
CA ASN A 415 -11.84 -17.68 40.42
C ASN A 415 -11.51 -16.78 41.62
N GLY A 416 -10.27 -16.23 41.63
CA GLY A 416 -9.83 -15.32 42.69
C GLY A 416 -10.64 -14.03 42.72
N LEU A 417 -10.89 -13.44 41.58
CA LEU A 417 -11.71 -12.24 41.41
C LEU A 417 -13.16 -12.50 41.81
N THR A 418 -13.74 -13.64 41.40
CA THR A 418 -15.08 -14.05 41.79
C THR A 418 -15.17 -14.26 43.31
N GLY A 419 -14.17 -14.90 43.91
CA GLY A 419 -14.09 -15.12 45.36
C GLY A 419 -14.02 -13.82 46.14
N LEU A 420 -13.26 -12.85 45.68
CA LEU A 420 -13.15 -11.52 46.32
C LEU A 420 -14.46 -10.75 46.21
N PHE A 421 -15.14 -10.81 45.08
CA PHE A 421 -16.45 -10.16 44.89
C PHE A 421 -17.53 -10.75 45.85
N LEU A 422 -17.62 -12.08 45.93
CA LEU A 422 -18.54 -12.76 46.85
C LEU A 422 -18.18 -12.51 48.31
N GLY A 423 -16.92 -12.19 48.61
CA GLY A 423 -16.44 -11.79 49.93
C GLY A 423 -16.76 -10.35 50.32
N GLY A 424 -17.44 -9.58 49.49
CA GLY A 424 -17.92 -8.24 49.81
C GLY A 424 -16.95 -7.11 49.52
N LEU A 425 -16.02 -7.28 48.62
CA LEU A 425 -15.14 -6.24 48.07
C LEU A 425 -15.72 -5.70 46.74
N PRO A 426 -16.44 -4.55 46.77
CA PRO A 426 -17.23 -4.07 45.65
C PRO A 426 -16.42 -3.34 44.53
N SER A 427 -15.11 -3.25 44.63
CA SER A 427 -14.28 -2.42 43.74
C SER A 427 -14.11 -2.97 42.32
N LEU A 428 -14.48 -4.21 42.04
CA LEU A 428 -14.53 -4.79 40.72
C LEU A 428 -15.99 -4.95 40.28
N GLY A 429 -16.53 -4.03 39.53
CA GLY A 429 -17.94 -3.87 39.18
C GLY A 429 -18.70 -5.04 38.55
N SER A 430 -18.09 -6.24 38.42
CA SER A 430 -18.73 -7.44 37.89
C SER A 430 -18.06 -8.72 38.39
N VAL A 431 -18.87 -9.77 38.58
CA VAL A 431 -18.38 -11.14 38.77
C VAL A 431 -17.78 -11.60 37.46
N VAL A 432 -16.55 -12.14 37.51
CA VAL A 432 -15.90 -12.75 36.34
C VAL A 432 -16.00 -14.28 36.52
N PRO A 433 -16.98 -14.95 35.92
CA PRO A 433 -17.09 -16.39 35.96
C PRO A 433 -15.85 -17.08 35.34
N GLY A 434 -15.49 -18.27 35.83
CA GLY A 434 -14.42 -19.06 35.23
C GLY A 434 -14.71 -19.31 33.75
N GLY A 435 -13.71 -19.14 32.86
CA GLY A 435 -13.86 -19.24 31.41
C GLY A 435 -14.35 -17.99 30.70
N THR A 436 -14.37 -16.83 31.39
CA THR A 436 -14.81 -15.57 30.78
C THR A 436 -13.74 -14.93 29.90
N PHE A 437 -12.44 -15.10 30.24
CA PHE A 437 -11.36 -14.49 29.46
C PHE A 437 -11.19 -15.21 28.13
N PHE A 438 -10.98 -14.45 27.07
CA PHE A 438 -10.76 -14.97 25.71
C PHE A 438 -11.87 -15.90 25.21
N GLY A 439 -13.10 -15.62 25.62
CA GLY A 439 -14.27 -16.38 25.13
C GLY A 439 -14.47 -16.18 23.63
N GLU A 440 -15.04 -17.19 22.97
CA GLU A 440 -15.48 -17.10 21.57
C GLU A 440 -16.38 -15.87 21.38
N GLY A 441 -16.12 -15.11 20.32
CA GLY A 441 -16.85 -13.87 19.99
C GLY A 441 -16.42 -12.65 20.80
N GLN A 442 -15.47 -12.76 21.72
CA GLN A 442 -14.86 -11.58 22.36
C GLN A 442 -13.82 -10.97 21.42
N GLY A 443 -13.60 -9.66 21.59
CA GLY A 443 -12.64 -8.92 20.80
C GLY A 443 -12.95 -7.43 20.77
N ASN A 444 -12.45 -6.74 19.80
CA ASN A 444 -12.71 -5.32 19.55
C ASN A 444 -13.36 -5.13 18.18
N ILE A 445 -14.34 -4.25 18.14
CA ILE A 445 -14.90 -3.68 16.91
C ILE A 445 -14.67 -2.17 16.99
N GLU A 446 -14.13 -1.60 15.94
CA GLU A 446 -13.82 -0.18 15.82
C GLU A 446 -14.49 0.39 14.58
N ILE A 447 -15.19 1.50 14.76
CA ILE A 447 -15.83 2.25 13.67
C ILE A 447 -15.24 3.65 13.67
N SER A 448 -14.65 4.03 12.56
CA SER A 448 -14.05 5.33 12.35
C SER A 448 -14.68 6.02 11.15
N THR A 449 -14.82 7.34 11.21
CA THR A 449 -15.14 8.18 10.07
C THR A 449 -14.11 9.29 9.94
N MET A 450 -13.81 9.72 8.73
CA MET A 450 -12.95 10.87 8.46
C MET A 450 -13.54 11.67 7.29
N ASP A 451 -13.86 12.93 7.55
CA ASP A 451 -14.18 13.94 6.54
C ASP A 451 -12.90 14.74 6.28
N ASN A 452 -12.38 14.70 5.06
CA ASN A 452 -11.11 15.32 4.66
C ASN A 452 -11.35 16.32 3.54
N LYS A 453 -11.08 17.60 3.81
CA LYS A 453 -11.20 18.69 2.85
C LYS A 453 -9.85 19.35 2.61
N ALA A 454 -9.48 19.49 1.34
CA ALA A 454 -8.29 20.22 0.99
C ALA A 454 -8.53 21.22 -0.14
N PHE A 455 -7.75 22.29 -0.08
CA PHE A 455 -7.71 23.34 -1.10
C PHE A 455 -6.26 23.67 -1.43
N SER A 456 -5.95 23.75 -2.72
CA SER A 456 -4.63 24.20 -3.17
C SER A 456 -4.74 25.33 -4.19
N LEU A 457 -3.81 26.28 -4.12
CA LEU A 457 -3.61 27.32 -5.13
C LEU A 457 -2.17 27.23 -5.60
N PHE A 458 -1.98 27.00 -6.90
CA PHE A 458 -0.66 26.74 -7.46
C PHE A 458 -0.37 27.54 -8.72
N GLY A 459 0.92 27.68 -9.02
CA GLY A 459 1.36 28.27 -10.27
C GLY A 459 2.80 27.95 -10.58
N GLN A 460 3.13 27.92 -11.85
CA GLN A 460 4.48 27.74 -12.37
C GLN A 460 4.70 28.66 -13.57
N ILE A 461 5.89 29.16 -13.70
CA ILE A 461 6.36 29.91 -14.86
C ILE A 461 7.72 29.38 -15.29
N ASP A 462 7.88 29.15 -16.60
CA ASP A 462 9.14 28.83 -17.24
C ASP A 462 9.54 30.04 -18.08
N ILE A 463 10.73 30.59 -17.85
CA ILE A 463 11.25 31.82 -18.44
C ILE A 463 12.50 31.49 -19.25
N ASP A 464 12.48 31.80 -20.54
CA ASP A 464 13.65 31.66 -21.39
C ASP A 464 14.59 32.83 -21.20
N LEU A 465 15.75 32.55 -20.61
CA LEU A 465 16.81 33.52 -20.36
C LEU A 465 17.79 33.66 -21.54
N GLY A 466 17.27 33.43 -22.75
CA GLY A 466 18.00 33.38 -24.02
C GLY A 466 17.69 32.06 -24.74
N ASP A 467 18.44 31.75 -25.82
CA ASP A 467 18.13 30.65 -26.73
C ASP A 467 18.35 29.24 -26.12
N ARG A 468 19.02 29.13 -24.98
CA ARG A 468 19.49 27.84 -24.42
C ARG A 468 19.28 27.70 -22.92
N THR A 469 18.64 28.64 -22.26
CA THR A 469 18.53 28.60 -20.80
C THR A 469 17.12 28.87 -20.39
N THR A 470 16.52 27.96 -19.66
CA THR A 470 15.18 28.11 -19.12
C THR A 470 15.20 28.08 -17.59
N LEU A 471 14.60 29.09 -16.97
CA LEU A 471 14.39 29.17 -15.51
C LEU A 471 12.94 28.81 -15.19
N THR A 472 12.73 27.74 -14.43
CA THR A 472 11.43 27.35 -13.88
C THR A 472 11.28 27.82 -12.45
N LEU A 473 10.17 28.50 -12.16
CA LEU A 473 9.76 28.90 -10.82
C LEU A 473 8.33 28.45 -10.57
N GLY A 474 8.09 27.73 -9.48
CA GLY A 474 6.76 27.28 -9.10
C GLY A 474 6.50 27.43 -7.61
N ALA A 475 5.24 27.60 -7.25
CA ALA A 475 4.77 27.62 -5.87
C ALA A 475 3.36 27.05 -5.76
N ASN A 476 3.06 26.44 -4.62
CA ASN A 476 1.74 25.92 -4.27
C ASN A 476 1.47 26.18 -2.79
N TYR A 477 0.33 26.76 -2.47
CA TYR A 477 -0.21 26.82 -1.11
C TYR A 477 -1.31 25.76 -0.99
N THR A 478 -1.21 24.88 0.01
CA THR A 478 -2.21 23.85 0.30
C THR A 478 -2.68 24.00 1.74
N GLU A 479 -3.99 23.93 1.96
CA GLU A 479 -4.64 23.76 3.26
C GLU A 479 -5.37 22.42 3.26
N ASP A 480 -5.24 21.64 4.34
CA ASP A 480 -5.88 20.33 4.55
C ASP A 480 -6.53 20.29 5.92
N GLU A 481 -7.81 19.92 6.01
CA GLU A 481 -8.57 19.82 7.25
C GLU A 481 -9.22 18.43 7.33
N LYS A 482 -9.04 17.76 8.47
CA LYS A 482 -9.63 16.45 8.73
C LYS A 482 -10.43 16.48 10.02
N ASP A 483 -11.69 16.06 9.93
CA ASP A 483 -12.58 15.79 11.07
C ASP A 483 -12.76 14.28 11.21
N VAL A 484 -12.34 13.73 12.34
CA VAL A 484 -12.28 12.28 12.56
C VAL A 484 -13.08 11.88 13.79
N THR A 485 -13.86 10.82 13.65
CA THR A 485 -14.50 10.15 14.78
C THR A 485 -13.97 8.73 14.94
N PHE A 486 -13.92 8.25 16.17
CA PHE A 486 -13.50 6.89 16.50
C PHE A 486 -14.35 6.35 17.62
N ASN A 487 -14.93 5.15 17.42
CA ASN A 487 -15.74 4.45 18.40
C ASN A 487 -15.28 3.00 18.48
N GLN A 488 -14.84 2.58 19.66
CA GLN A 488 -14.48 1.19 19.94
C GLN A 488 -15.54 0.55 20.83
N THR A 489 -15.96 -0.66 20.46
CA THR A 489 -16.69 -1.59 21.31
C THR A 489 -15.74 -2.73 21.67
N ALA A 490 -15.26 -2.72 22.93
CA ALA A 490 -14.35 -3.73 23.45
C ALA A 490 -15.13 -4.75 24.28
N THR A 491 -15.03 -6.04 23.92
CA THR A 491 -15.60 -7.18 24.64
C THR A 491 -14.52 -8.13 25.17
N ASP A 492 -13.24 -7.89 24.87
CA ASP A 492 -12.09 -8.59 25.46
C ASP A 492 -11.91 -8.17 26.93
N VAL A 493 -12.44 -8.99 27.80
CA VAL A 493 -12.43 -8.73 29.26
C VAL A 493 -11.02 -8.67 29.81
N PHE A 494 -10.12 -9.57 29.33
CA PHE A 494 -8.78 -9.66 29.90
C PHE A 494 -7.90 -8.48 29.51
N SER A 495 -7.97 -8.02 28.29
CA SER A 495 -7.19 -6.85 27.82
C SER A 495 -7.62 -5.54 28.52
N GLY A 496 -8.84 -5.47 29.02
CA GLY A 496 -9.35 -4.35 29.81
C GLY A 496 -8.92 -4.34 31.29
N LEU A 497 -8.25 -5.38 31.82
CA LEU A 497 -7.87 -5.44 33.22
C LEU A 497 -6.60 -4.63 33.52
N ASP A 498 -6.62 -3.86 34.62
CA ASP A 498 -5.40 -3.35 35.24
C ASP A 498 -4.74 -4.48 36.04
N LEU A 499 -3.68 -5.09 35.49
CA LEU A 499 -3.00 -6.20 36.16
C LEU A 499 -2.22 -5.79 37.41
N VAL A 500 -1.97 -4.50 37.64
CA VAL A 500 -1.42 -4.00 38.90
C VAL A 500 -2.53 -4.07 39.98
N GLU A 501 -3.72 -3.56 39.68
CA GLU A 501 -4.86 -3.61 40.58
C GLU A 501 -5.30 -5.05 40.83
N VAL A 502 -5.49 -5.85 39.78
CA VAL A 502 -5.88 -7.26 39.90
C VAL A 502 -4.90 -8.06 40.75
N GLY A 503 -3.62 -7.96 40.46
CA GLY A 503 -2.58 -8.65 41.25
C GLY A 503 -2.53 -8.14 42.70
N GLY A 504 -2.71 -6.85 42.91
CA GLY A 504 -2.84 -6.26 44.23
C GLY A 504 -3.99 -6.85 45.02
N LEU A 505 -5.17 -7.01 44.41
CA LEU A 505 -6.35 -7.62 45.06
C LEU A 505 -6.13 -9.09 45.37
N LEU A 506 -5.50 -9.86 44.50
CA LEU A 506 -5.16 -11.26 44.73
C LEU A 506 -4.15 -11.41 45.90
N ILE A 507 -3.12 -10.55 45.93
CA ILE A 507 -2.14 -10.51 47.05
C ILE A 507 -2.86 -10.12 48.33
N TYR A 508 -3.71 -9.10 48.30
CA TYR A 508 -4.49 -8.71 49.47
C TYR A 508 -5.31 -9.88 50.00
N GLY A 509 -6.07 -10.58 49.15
CA GLY A 509 -6.91 -11.70 49.54
C GLY A 509 -6.12 -12.83 50.23
N ALA A 510 -4.99 -13.21 49.64
CA ALA A 510 -4.10 -14.26 50.13
C ALA A 510 -3.47 -13.87 51.51
N VAL A 511 -2.95 -12.65 51.62
CA VAL A 511 -2.34 -12.14 52.84
C VAL A 511 -3.38 -11.97 53.95
N PHE A 512 -4.55 -11.42 53.61
CA PHE A 512 -5.65 -11.24 54.56
C PHE A 512 -6.08 -12.57 55.18
N GLN A 513 -6.29 -13.61 54.38
CA GLN A 513 -6.65 -14.95 54.85
C GLN A 513 -5.57 -15.53 55.79
N SER A 514 -4.30 -15.42 55.38
CA SER A 514 -3.16 -15.91 56.18
C SER A 514 -3.05 -15.18 57.53
N GLU A 515 -3.10 -13.85 57.48
CA GLU A 515 -3.00 -12.99 58.67
C GLU A 515 -4.23 -13.15 59.59
N PHE A 516 -5.44 -13.28 59.02
CA PHE A 516 -6.64 -13.53 59.79
C PHE A 516 -6.57 -14.84 60.56
N ALA A 517 -6.05 -15.88 59.96
CA ALA A 517 -5.84 -17.17 60.61
C ALA A 517 -4.74 -17.10 61.67
N SER A 518 -3.63 -16.44 61.42
CA SER A 518 -2.49 -16.33 62.32
C SER A 518 -2.73 -15.40 63.52
N ASN A 519 -3.56 -14.36 63.37
CA ASN A 519 -3.89 -13.39 64.39
C ASN A 519 -5.18 -13.75 65.19
N GLY A 520 -5.59 -15.02 65.21
CA GLY A 520 -6.72 -15.48 66.00
C GLY A 520 -8.09 -14.95 65.54
N GLY A 521 -8.22 -14.56 64.27
CA GLY A 521 -9.45 -14.06 63.66
C GLY A 521 -9.68 -12.54 63.81
N ASP A 522 -8.60 -11.78 64.06
CA ASP A 522 -8.70 -10.30 64.08
C ASP A 522 -8.74 -9.70 62.68
N PRO A 523 -9.87 -9.21 62.20
CA PRO A 523 -9.97 -8.68 60.82
C PRO A 523 -9.29 -7.31 60.68
N VAL A 524 -9.11 -6.53 61.74
CA VAL A 524 -8.49 -5.20 61.67
C VAL A 524 -6.98 -5.32 61.47
N ALA A 525 -6.34 -6.22 62.23
CA ALA A 525 -4.93 -6.49 62.11
C ALA A 525 -4.61 -7.15 60.74
N ALA A 526 -5.40 -8.12 60.31
CA ALA A 526 -5.25 -8.77 59.02
C ALA A 526 -5.41 -7.79 57.87
N ASN A 527 -6.40 -6.90 57.92
CA ASN A 527 -6.64 -5.89 56.90
C ASN A 527 -5.45 -4.89 56.79
N ALA A 528 -4.90 -4.45 57.90
CA ALA A 528 -3.79 -3.51 57.91
C ALA A 528 -2.53 -4.10 57.22
N VAL A 529 -2.18 -5.36 57.54
CA VAL A 529 -1.06 -6.04 56.92
C VAL A 529 -1.32 -6.35 55.46
N ALA A 530 -2.50 -6.84 55.10
CA ALA A 530 -2.87 -7.15 53.71
C ALA A 530 -2.85 -5.91 52.82
N SER A 531 -3.43 -4.78 53.29
CA SER A 531 -3.43 -3.54 52.52
C SER A 531 -2.01 -2.98 52.28
N ALA A 532 -1.17 -2.98 53.33
CA ALA A 532 0.23 -2.52 53.19
C ALA A 532 1.03 -3.40 52.26
N THR A 533 0.89 -4.73 52.37
CA THR A 533 1.59 -5.71 51.55
C THR A 533 1.15 -5.65 50.09
N SER A 534 -0.16 -5.57 49.86
CA SER A 534 -0.73 -5.42 48.51
C SER A 534 -0.23 -4.14 47.87
N ALA A 535 -0.33 -3.00 48.52
CA ALA A 535 0.14 -1.73 47.95
C ALA A 535 1.65 -1.74 47.65
N ALA A 536 2.46 -2.43 48.44
CA ALA A 536 3.89 -2.53 48.21
C ALA A 536 4.27 -3.47 47.05
N LEU A 537 3.54 -4.59 46.89
CA LEU A 537 3.90 -5.64 45.94
C LEU A 537 3.16 -5.59 44.61
N ALA A 538 1.98 -4.92 44.53
CA ALA A 538 1.18 -4.83 43.34
C ALA A 538 1.96 -4.31 42.08
N PRO A 539 2.81 -3.28 42.16
CA PRO A 539 3.57 -2.79 41.02
C PRO A 539 4.85 -3.58 40.72
N ILE A 540 5.20 -4.59 41.54
CA ILE A 540 6.48 -5.28 41.44
C ILE A 540 6.33 -6.56 40.58
N PRO A 541 6.94 -6.65 39.37
CA PRO A 541 6.90 -7.85 38.57
C PRO A 541 7.76 -8.96 39.20
N CYS A 542 7.36 -10.20 38.98
CA CYS A 542 8.14 -11.35 39.43
C CYS A 542 9.36 -11.56 38.56
N SER A 543 10.46 -11.99 39.17
CA SER A 543 11.72 -12.32 38.49
C SER A 543 12.45 -13.44 39.22
N ALA A 544 13.53 -13.95 38.64
CA ALA A 544 14.38 -14.96 39.28
C ALA A 544 14.98 -14.47 40.62
N THR A 545 15.19 -13.15 40.76
CA THR A 545 15.69 -12.50 42.00
C THR A 545 14.59 -12.04 42.92
N ASN A 546 13.35 -12.03 42.46
CA ASN A 546 12.17 -11.62 43.23
C ASN A 546 10.99 -12.56 42.94
N PRO A 547 11.04 -13.81 43.43
CA PRO A 547 9.97 -14.77 43.17
C PRO A 547 8.74 -14.55 44.05
N PRO A 548 7.56 -15.11 43.71
CA PRO A 548 6.40 -15.09 44.59
C PRO A 548 6.74 -15.67 45.99
N PRO A 549 6.20 -15.13 47.07
CA PRO A 549 5.13 -14.13 47.18
C PRO A 549 5.61 -12.66 47.25
N ALA A 550 6.86 -12.36 46.92
CA ALA A 550 7.43 -11.02 47.01
C ALA A 550 7.18 -10.13 45.77
N CYS A 551 6.23 -10.50 44.96
CA CYS A 551 5.96 -9.85 43.65
C CYS A 551 4.49 -10.07 43.22
N ASN A 552 4.08 -9.37 42.17
CA ASN A 552 2.78 -9.56 41.49
C ASN A 552 2.94 -10.50 40.27
N PRO A 553 2.50 -11.76 40.34
CA PRO A 553 2.62 -12.70 39.24
C PRO A 553 1.71 -12.38 38.05
N SER A 554 0.61 -11.59 38.25
CA SER A 554 -0.32 -11.21 37.19
C SER A 554 0.36 -10.34 36.12
N LEU A 555 1.40 -9.60 36.49
CA LEU A 555 2.15 -8.78 35.54
C LEU A 555 2.87 -9.59 34.44
N ALA A 556 3.19 -10.87 34.71
CA ALA A 556 3.74 -11.77 33.70
C ALA A 556 2.75 -12.10 32.57
N LEU A 557 1.46 -11.84 32.75
CA LEU A 557 0.40 -12.07 31.77
C LEU A 557 0.12 -10.86 30.87
N GLN A 558 0.80 -9.73 31.10
CA GLN A 558 0.64 -8.52 30.30
C GLN A 558 0.79 -8.74 28.78
N PRO A 559 1.70 -9.62 28.29
CA PRO A 559 1.80 -9.93 26.86
C PRO A 559 0.54 -10.57 26.26
N LEU A 560 -0.38 -11.10 27.08
CA LEU A 560 -1.66 -11.66 26.62
C LEU A 560 -2.75 -10.59 26.46
N GLN A 561 -2.51 -9.35 26.86
CA GLN A 561 -3.44 -8.24 26.66
C GLN A 561 -3.34 -7.73 25.23
N PHE A 562 -3.84 -8.51 24.26
CA PHE A 562 -3.69 -8.30 22.84
C PHE A 562 -4.49 -7.11 22.32
N GLN A 563 -5.67 -6.86 22.91
CA GLN A 563 -6.64 -5.87 22.41
C GLN A 563 -6.94 -4.85 23.50
N ARG A 564 -5.97 -3.97 23.74
CA ARG A 564 -6.11 -2.96 24.80
C ARG A 564 -7.24 -1.98 24.50
N PRO A 565 -7.91 -1.47 25.56
CA PRO A 565 -8.98 -0.51 25.38
C PRO A 565 -8.48 0.81 24.82
N ASN A 566 -9.38 1.49 24.11
CA ASN A 566 -9.20 2.83 23.59
C ASN A 566 -10.21 3.80 24.20
N ILE A 567 -10.04 5.10 23.97
CA ILE A 567 -10.98 6.15 24.35
C ILE A 567 -11.60 6.70 23.07
N ASN A 568 -12.92 6.68 23.01
CA ASN A 568 -13.67 7.21 21.89
C ASN A 568 -13.48 8.73 21.77
N PHE A 569 -13.44 9.23 20.56
CA PHE A 569 -13.39 10.65 20.26
C PHE A 569 -14.28 10.97 19.04
N PRO A 570 -14.78 12.23 18.88
CA PRO A 570 -14.51 13.39 19.74
C PRO A 570 -15.07 13.24 21.16
N ASN A 571 -14.37 13.86 22.13
CA ASN A 571 -14.78 13.90 23.52
C ASN A 571 -14.49 15.31 24.12
N SER A 572 -14.60 15.48 25.43
CA SER A 572 -14.40 16.80 26.05
C SER A 572 -12.94 17.28 26.07
N VAL A 573 -11.98 16.44 25.68
CA VAL A 573 -10.54 16.75 25.65
C VAL A 573 -10.01 16.70 24.21
N GLU A 574 -10.38 15.67 23.45
CA GLU A 574 -9.93 15.43 22.08
C GLU A 574 -11.07 15.78 21.12
N ASN A 575 -10.85 16.73 20.23
CA ASN A 575 -11.86 17.18 19.25
C ASN A 575 -11.93 16.35 17.97
N GLY A 576 -10.91 15.51 17.70
CA GLY A 576 -10.85 14.70 16.48
C GLY A 576 -10.51 15.47 15.21
N ASN A 577 -9.95 16.69 15.33
CA ASN A 577 -9.65 17.55 14.20
C ASN A 577 -8.14 17.77 14.02
N THR A 578 -7.67 17.77 12.77
CA THR A 578 -6.36 18.30 12.38
C THR A 578 -6.54 19.28 11.25
N LYS A 579 -5.73 20.36 11.27
CA LYS A 579 -5.67 21.36 10.22
C LYS A 579 -4.21 21.68 9.94
N ASP A 580 -3.81 21.41 8.71
CA ASP A 580 -2.46 21.55 8.24
C ASP A 580 -2.42 22.50 7.05
N ASP A 581 -1.36 23.28 6.91
CA ASP A 581 -1.10 24.09 5.73
C ASP A 581 0.39 24.15 5.42
N ASP A 582 0.72 24.24 4.14
CA ASP A 582 2.10 24.41 3.70
C ASP A 582 2.19 25.17 2.37
N THR A 583 3.37 25.76 2.13
CA THR A 583 3.72 26.41 0.87
C THR A 583 4.92 25.70 0.26
N THR A 584 4.65 24.80 -0.66
CA THR A 584 5.69 24.14 -1.45
C THR A 584 6.16 25.00 -2.62
N TRP A 585 7.42 24.81 -3.02
CA TRP A 585 8.01 25.55 -4.12
C TRP A 585 8.97 24.69 -4.95
N THR A 586 9.25 25.14 -6.16
CA THR A 586 10.29 24.57 -7.03
C THR A 586 11.03 25.67 -7.76
N VAL A 587 12.35 25.49 -7.87
CA VAL A 587 13.25 26.34 -8.68
C VAL A 587 14.14 25.42 -9.48
N ARG A 588 14.15 25.57 -10.81
CA ARG A 588 15.02 24.79 -11.71
C ARG A 588 15.64 25.68 -12.74
N LEU A 589 16.86 25.36 -13.13
CA LEU A 589 17.57 26.01 -14.22
C LEU A 589 18.03 24.92 -15.17
N ALA A 590 17.52 24.95 -16.39
CA ALA A 590 17.92 24.06 -17.49
C ALA A 590 18.80 24.81 -18.48
N PHE A 591 19.76 24.10 -19.07
CA PHE A 591 20.69 24.65 -20.05
C PHE A 591 20.95 23.62 -21.16
N ASP A 592 20.59 23.98 -22.39
CA ASP A 592 20.89 23.20 -23.59
C ASP A 592 22.35 23.40 -24.00
N MET A 593 23.22 22.45 -23.58
CA MET A 593 24.63 22.46 -23.94
C MET A 593 24.82 22.33 -25.45
N THR A 594 24.01 21.44 -26.07
CA THR A 594 23.85 21.26 -27.51
C THR A 594 22.37 21.01 -27.81
N ASP A 595 22.01 20.86 -29.06
CA ASP A 595 20.64 20.51 -29.47
C ASP A 595 20.23 19.09 -28.95
N ASP A 596 21.21 18.23 -28.65
CA ASP A 596 21.01 16.85 -28.20
C ASP A 596 21.25 16.66 -26.69
N VAL A 597 21.75 17.68 -25.98
CA VAL A 597 22.19 17.54 -24.58
C VAL A 597 21.69 18.70 -23.72
N ASN A 598 20.80 18.38 -22.79
CA ASN A 598 20.29 19.27 -21.76
C ASN A 598 20.89 18.91 -20.40
N VAL A 599 21.27 19.89 -19.60
CA VAL A 599 21.64 19.75 -18.19
C VAL A 599 20.76 20.66 -17.35
N TYR A 600 20.39 20.18 -16.18
CA TYR A 600 19.60 20.99 -15.27
C TYR A 600 20.08 20.85 -13.82
N VAL A 601 19.79 21.86 -13.03
CA VAL A 601 19.91 21.86 -11.58
C VAL A 601 18.62 22.39 -10.99
N GLY A 602 18.18 21.79 -9.91
CA GLY A 602 16.93 22.16 -9.28
C GLY A 602 16.90 21.92 -7.79
N ALA A 603 15.96 22.60 -7.16
CA ALA A 603 15.54 22.35 -5.79
C ALA A 603 14.02 22.47 -5.70
N GLY A 604 13.42 21.69 -4.82
CA GLY A 604 11.99 21.74 -4.60
C GLY A 604 11.58 21.12 -3.28
N THR A 605 10.37 21.45 -2.84
CA THR A 605 9.79 20.94 -1.62
C THR A 605 8.50 20.18 -1.90
N GLY A 606 8.10 19.33 -0.97
CA GLY A 606 6.85 18.58 -1.01
C GLY A 606 6.20 18.48 0.36
N PHE A 607 4.92 18.22 0.37
CA PHE A 607 4.07 18.21 1.55
C PHE A 607 3.13 17.00 1.54
N LYS A 608 2.95 16.42 2.72
CA LYS A 608 1.88 15.47 3.02
C LYS A 608 1.25 15.84 4.36
N ALA A 609 -0.07 15.94 4.38
CA ALA A 609 -0.83 16.30 5.56
C ALA A 609 -0.77 15.23 6.66
N SER A 610 -1.24 15.54 7.85
CA SER A 610 -1.40 14.61 8.97
C SER A 610 -2.18 13.37 8.58
N SER A 611 -1.73 12.20 9.01
CA SER A 611 -2.41 10.91 8.81
C SER A 611 -3.00 10.42 10.13
N TRP A 612 -4.27 10.01 10.12
CA TRP A 612 -4.96 9.47 11.28
C TRP A 612 -4.83 7.95 11.38
N ASN A 613 -4.65 7.45 12.60
CA ASN A 613 -4.61 6.01 12.84
C ASN A 613 -6.04 5.49 13.03
N LEU A 614 -6.68 5.01 11.97
CA LEU A 614 -8.03 4.45 12.00
C LEU A 614 -8.04 2.93 12.26
N SER A 615 -6.91 2.35 12.68
CA SER A 615 -6.76 0.90 12.85
C SER A 615 -6.18 0.54 14.22
N ARG A 616 -6.83 -0.33 14.93
CA ARG A 616 -6.50 -1.10 16.17
C ARG A 616 -5.51 -0.51 17.20
N ASP A 617 -5.01 0.69 17.01
CA ASP A 617 -4.06 1.35 17.92
C ASP A 617 -4.22 2.88 17.95
N SER A 618 -5.43 3.38 17.71
CA SER A 618 -5.76 4.80 17.78
C SER A 618 -5.90 5.28 19.25
N ARG A 619 -4.89 5.03 20.07
CA ARG A 619 -4.89 5.40 21.49
C ARG A 619 -4.44 6.85 21.70
N PRO A 620 -4.92 7.51 22.79
CA PRO A 620 -4.57 8.91 23.06
C PRO A 620 -3.07 9.12 23.23
N PHE A 621 -2.62 10.32 22.91
CA PHE A 621 -1.25 10.72 23.18
C PHE A 621 -0.96 10.74 24.70
N ALA A 622 0.30 10.49 25.05
CA ALA A 622 0.73 10.55 26.46
C ALA A 622 0.47 11.93 27.09
N SER A 623 0.55 13.01 26.32
CA SER A 623 0.25 14.39 26.74
C SER A 623 -1.20 14.59 27.17
N ASP A 624 -2.14 13.82 26.63
CA ASP A 624 -3.57 14.04 26.81
C ASP A 624 -4.15 13.23 27.98
N LEU A 625 -3.45 12.17 28.41
CA LEU A 625 -3.86 11.30 29.52
C LEU A 625 -4.19 12.07 30.82
N PRO A 626 -3.41 13.08 31.28
CA PRO A 626 -3.75 13.86 32.46
C PRO A 626 -5.07 14.63 32.33
N ALA A 627 -5.34 15.20 31.15
CA ALA A 627 -6.58 15.93 30.88
C ALA A 627 -7.78 14.98 30.77
N LEU A 628 -7.62 13.83 30.10
CA LEU A 628 -8.62 12.76 30.04
C LEU A 628 -8.95 12.22 31.42
N GLY A 629 -7.94 12.05 32.29
CA GLY A 629 -8.14 11.66 33.68
C GLY A 629 -8.93 12.69 34.46
N SER A 630 -8.63 13.96 34.28
CA SER A 630 -9.35 15.06 34.95
C SER A 630 -10.79 15.17 34.49
N ALA A 631 -11.08 14.78 33.25
CA ALA A 631 -12.42 14.71 32.68
C ALA A 631 -13.19 13.42 33.04
N GLY A 632 -12.55 12.45 33.73
CA GLY A 632 -13.15 11.15 34.08
C GLY A 632 -13.35 10.21 32.91
N LEU A 633 -12.54 10.35 31.83
CA LEU A 633 -12.64 9.58 30.60
C LEU A 633 -11.67 8.39 30.55
N LEU A 634 -10.72 8.28 31.49
CA LEU A 634 -9.78 7.15 31.52
C LEU A 634 -10.52 5.84 31.74
N VAL A 635 -10.14 4.85 30.98
CA VAL A 635 -10.55 3.45 31.15
C VAL A 635 -9.41 2.63 31.76
N PRO A 636 -9.70 1.52 32.47
CA PRO A 636 -8.66 0.65 32.99
C PRO A 636 -7.71 0.15 31.90
N ASN A 637 -6.43 -0.03 32.22
CA ASN A 637 -5.38 -0.52 31.34
C ASN A 637 -5.14 0.33 30.08
N ILE A 638 -5.58 1.60 30.04
CA ILE A 638 -5.26 2.50 28.95
C ILE A 638 -3.75 2.74 28.89
N VAL A 639 -3.20 2.70 27.69
CA VAL A 639 -1.80 2.99 27.40
C VAL A 639 -1.75 4.08 26.34
N ALA A 640 -0.82 4.99 26.44
CA ALA A 640 -0.61 5.99 25.40
C ALA A 640 -0.30 5.33 24.05
N GLY A 641 -0.74 5.97 22.99
CA GLY A 641 -0.49 5.59 21.60
C GLY A 641 -0.36 6.82 20.72
N THR A 642 -0.74 6.68 19.47
CA THR A 642 -0.66 7.76 18.47
C THR A 642 -1.96 7.85 17.71
N ARG A 643 -2.77 8.88 17.98
CA ARG A 643 -4.03 9.18 17.27
C ARG A 643 -3.76 9.47 15.80
N TYR A 644 -2.76 10.32 15.55
CA TYR A 644 -2.36 10.75 14.22
C TYR A 644 -0.86 11.01 14.17
N ALA A 645 -0.27 10.92 12.99
CA ALA A 645 1.06 11.43 12.69
C ALA A 645 0.96 12.85 12.12
N SER A 646 1.88 13.72 12.53
CA SER A 646 2.02 15.10 12.01
C SER A 646 2.42 15.10 10.54
N PRO A 647 2.31 16.24 9.83
CA PRO A 647 2.68 16.36 8.43
C PRO A 647 4.11 15.91 8.11
N GLU A 648 4.32 15.51 6.85
CA GLU A 648 5.66 15.33 6.26
C GLU A 648 6.01 16.54 5.41
N GLU A 649 7.24 17.02 5.55
CA GLU A 649 7.85 18.02 4.69
C GLU A 649 9.07 17.43 4.00
N SER A 650 9.10 17.45 2.67
CA SER A 650 10.25 16.96 1.90
C SER A 650 11.00 18.07 1.20
N THR A 651 12.31 17.89 1.06
CA THR A 651 13.17 18.77 0.28
C THR A 651 14.07 17.94 -0.61
N VAL A 652 14.25 18.36 -1.86
CA VAL A 652 15.17 17.72 -2.81
C VAL A 652 16.09 18.76 -3.45
N TYR A 653 17.35 18.38 -3.62
CA TYR A 653 18.31 19.02 -4.48
C TYR A 653 18.72 18.03 -5.57
N GLU A 654 18.66 18.43 -6.82
CA GLU A 654 18.89 17.53 -7.95
C GLU A 654 19.73 18.24 -9.02
N ILE A 655 20.64 17.47 -9.62
CA ILE A 655 21.33 17.83 -10.86
C ILE A 655 21.15 16.70 -11.85
N GLY A 656 20.71 17.00 -13.07
CA GLY A 656 20.47 16.00 -14.08
C GLY A 656 21.08 16.36 -15.43
N LEU A 657 21.23 15.32 -16.23
CA LEU A 657 21.66 15.40 -17.63
C LEU A 657 20.71 14.53 -18.45
N LYS A 658 20.21 15.09 -19.52
CA LYS A 658 19.42 14.41 -20.54
C LYS A 658 20.07 14.55 -21.88
N ALA A 659 20.29 13.45 -22.58
CA ALA A 659 20.89 13.45 -23.88
C ALA A 659 20.18 12.47 -24.81
N SER A 660 20.00 12.87 -26.06
CA SER A 660 19.40 12.02 -27.09
C SER A 660 20.18 12.21 -28.39
N TRP A 661 20.88 11.15 -28.77
CA TRP A 661 21.60 11.05 -30.04
C TRP A 661 20.92 10.02 -30.92
N ASP A 662 21.29 9.94 -32.19
CA ASP A 662 20.65 9.04 -33.17
C ASP A 662 20.42 7.60 -32.67
N VAL A 663 21.33 7.05 -31.87
CA VAL A 663 21.30 5.64 -31.45
C VAL A 663 21.36 5.45 -29.92
N VAL A 664 21.49 6.52 -29.15
CA VAL A 664 21.58 6.45 -27.66
C VAL A 664 20.78 7.57 -27.04
N SER A 665 19.93 7.23 -26.08
CA SER A 665 19.35 8.18 -25.14
C SER A 665 19.87 7.88 -23.74
N LEU A 666 20.24 8.93 -23.01
CA LEU A 666 20.76 8.86 -21.63
C LEU A 666 20.06 9.89 -20.77
N ASN A 667 19.46 9.44 -19.67
CA ASN A 667 19.01 10.30 -18.57
C ASN A 667 19.80 9.95 -17.31
N LEU A 668 20.39 10.93 -16.66
CA LEU A 668 21.13 10.82 -15.42
C LEU A 668 20.58 11.85 -14.43
N ALA A 669 20.28 11.44 -13.21
CA ALA A 669 19.97 12.34 -12.10
C ALA A 669 20.84 11.98 -10.89
N LEU A 670 21.43 12.99 -10.26
CA LEU A 670 22.07 12.92 -8.95
C LEU A 670 21.24 13.76 -8.00
N PHE A 671 20.89 13.22 -6.85
CA PHE A 671 20.01 13.92 -5.93
C PHE A 671 20.39 13.70 -4.47
N ASP A 672 19.94 14.64 -3.65
CA ASP A 672 19.89 14.55 -2.20
C ASP A 672 18.48 14.96 -1.77
N GLN A 673 17.75 13.99 -1.19
CA GLN A 673 16.37 14.17 -0.78
C GLN A 673 16.21 13.84 0.69
N GLU A 674 15.50 14.68 1.42
CA GLU A 674 15.17 14.47 2.82
C GLU A 674 13.67 14.65 3.07
N ILE A 675 13.15 13.94 4.06
CA ILE A 675 11.80 14.11 4.60
C ILE A 675 11.89 14.29 6.11
N GLU A 676 11.41 15.42 6.60
CA GLU A 676 11.18 15.67 8.02
C GLU A 676 9.77 15.23 8.40
N GLY A 677 9.62 14.67 9.59
CA GLY A 677 8.33 14.16 10.06
C GLY A 677 7.82 12.92 9.30
N PHE A 678 8.70 12.12 8.68
CA PHE A 678 8.29 10.93 7.92
C PHE A 678 7.33 10.04 8.72
N GLN A 679 6.17 9.74 8.16
CA GLN A 679 5.11 8.97 8.82
C GLN A 679 5.37 7.48 8.64
N SER A 680 5.82 6.82 9.69
CA SER A 680 6.05 5.38 9.72
C SER A 680 4.85 4.66 10.32
N ASN A 681 4.41 3.57 9.70
CA ASN A 681 3.31 2.73 10.17
C ASN A 681 3.76 1.26 10.22
N ILE A 682 4.05 0.78 11.42
CA ILE A 682 4.67 -0.52 11.65
C ILE A 682 3.69 -1.44 12.40
N PHE A 683 3.49 -2.65 11.88
CA PHE A 683 2.71 -3.69 12.55
C PHE A 683 3.49 -4.30 13.72
N THR A 684 2.89 -4.31 14.91
CA THR A 684 3.52 -4.75 16.16
C THR A 684 3.07 -6.13 16.63
N GLY A 685 2.37 -6.90 15.79
CA GLY A 685 1.83 -8.23 16.11
C GLY A 685 0.35 -8.25 16.50
N THR A 686 -0.21 -7.12 16.95
CA THR A 686 -1.63 -7.00 17.30
C THR A 686 -2.28 -5.69 16.82
N GLY A 687 -1.52 -4.64 16.62
CA GLY A 687 -1.95 -3.33 16.13
C GLY A 687 -0.88 -2.66 15.28
N PHE A 688 -1.13 -1.42 14.88
CA PHE A 688 -0.22 -0.63 14.05
C PHE A 688 0.28 0.58 14.83
N SER A 689 1.60 0.67 15.00
CA SER A 689 2.24 1.86 15.57
C SER A 689 2.44 2.89 14.46
N LEU A 690 1.67 3.97 14.50
CA LEU A 690 1.85 5.13 13.64
C LEU A 690 2.74 6.14 14.38
N ALA A 691 3.86 6.54 13.79
CA ALA A 691 4.80 7.47 14.41
C ALA A 691 5.46 8.36 13.34
N ASN A 692 5.91 9.55 13.74
CA ASN A 692 6.79 10.35 12.91
C ASN A 692 8.25 9.96 13.20
N ALA A 693 8.99 9.51 12.17
CA ALA A 693 10.44 9.59 12.19
C ALA A 693 10.83 11.08 12.16
N GLY A 694 11.78 11.50 12.97
CA GLY A 694 12.19 12.90 12.99
C GLY A 694 12.74 13.35 11.65
N LYS A 695 13.58 12.52 11.01
CA LYS A 695 14.15 12.80 9.67
C LYS A 695 14.64 11.51 9.01
N GLN A 696 14.32 11.38 7.72
CA GLN A 696 14.88 10.36 6.82
C GLN A 696 15.50 11.06 5.61
N SER A 697 16.67 10.63 5.17
CA SER A 697 17.35 11.15 3.99
C SER A 697 17.75 10.03 3.03
N THR A 698 17.91 10.38 1.76
CA THR A 698 18.45 9.50 0.73
C THR A 698 19.26 10.34 -0.27
N THR A 699 20.55 10.10 -0.34
CA THR A 699 21.40 10.59 -1.43
C THR A 699 21.50 9.51 -2.48
N GLY A 700 21.42 9.85 -3.77
CA GLY A 700 21.41 8.81 -4.79
C GLY A 700 21.73 9.27 -6.21
N ALA A 701 21.79 8.26 -7.09
CA ALA A 701 21.96 8.42 -8.52
C ALA A 701 20.97 7.53 -9.26
N GLU A 702 20.40 8.04 -10.33
CA GLU A 702 19.51 7.32 -11.25
C GLU A 702 20.04 7.45 -12.67
N ILE A 703 20.01 6.35 -13.40
CA ILE A 703 20.54 6.24 -14.75
C ILE A 703 19.53 5.49 -15.60
N ASP A 704 19.07 6.09 -16.71
CA ASP A 704 18.25 5.44 -17.72
C ASP A 704 18.96 5.57 -19.07
N ILE A 705 19.28 4.43 -19.70
CA ILE A 705 19.95 4.33 -20.99
C ILE A 705 19.08 3.53 -21.95
N ARG A 706 18.88 4.03 -23.15
CA ARG A 706 18.33 3.31 -24.30
C ARG A 706 19.33 3.36 -25.43
N TRP A 707 19.70 2.19 -26.00
CA TRP A 707 20.75 2.06 -26.97
C TRP A 707 20.33 1.15 -28.13
N LEU A 708 20.40 1.68 -29.35
CA LEU A 708 20.09 1.00 -30.59
C LEU A 708 21.36 0.83 -31.43
N PRO A 709 22.26 -0.12 -31.10
CA PRO A 709 23.54 -0.31 -31.83
C PRO A 709 23.33 -0.76 -33.30
N MET A 710 22.16 -1.26 -33.61
CA MET A 710 21.70 -1.62 -34.96
C MET A 710 20.17 -1.60 -34.98
N GLU A 711 19.58 -1.42 -36.14
CA GLU A 711 18.11 -1.36 -36.34
C GLU A 711 17.35 -2.56 -35.75
N ALA A 712 17.99 -3.73 -35.71
CA ALA A 712 17.39 -4.95 -35.20
C ALA A 712 17.57 -5.17 -33.70
N PHE A 713 18.43 -4.43 -33.02
CA PHE A 713 18.73 -4.68 -31.61
C PHE A 713 18.65 -3.42 -30.76
N GLU A 714 17.85 -3.48 -29.72
CA GLU A 714 17.72 -2.47 -28.70
C GLU A 714 18.15 -3.03 -27.34
N ALA A 715 18.89 -2.24 -26.58
CA ALA A 715 19.24 -2.52 -25.21
C ALA A 715 18.80 -1.35 -24.31
N THR A 716 18.22 -1.65 -23.16
CA THR A 716 17.92 -0.65 -22.14
C THR A 716 18.58 -1.02 -20.82
N LEU A 717 18.99 -0.01 -20.07
CA LEU A 717 19.47 -0.14 -18.70
C LEU A 717 18.84 0.97 -17.86
N ALA A 718 18.07 0.60 -16.88
CA ALA A 718 17.65 1.49 -15.81
C ALA A 718 18.34 1.06 -14.51
N ALA A 719 18.90 1.99 -13.75
CA ALA A 719 19.55 1.69 -12.48
C ALA A 719 19.34 2.82 -11.48
N THR A 720 19.21 2.44 -10.22
CA THR A 720 19.07 3.35 -9.07
C THR A 720 20.07 2.93 -8.01
N ILE A 721 20.86 3.88 -7.53
CA ILE A 721 21.83 3.71 -6.46
C ILE A 721 21.45 4.67 -5.34
N LEU A 722 21.23 4.16 -4.13
CA LEU A 722 20.75 4.91 -2.98
C LEU A 722 21.68 4.74 -1.78
N ASP A 723 21.77 5.78 -0.95
CA ASP A 723 22.29 5.75 0.43
C ASP A 723 21.19 6.24 1.38
N PRO A 724 20.21 5.36 1.72
CA PRO A 724 19.07 5.72 2.53
C PRO A 724 19.39 5.64 4.03
N LYS A 725 18.89 6.59 4.82
CA LYS A 725 19.19 6.67 6.25
C LYS A 725 18.08 7.31 7.06
N TYR A 726 17.78 6.74 8.22
CA TYR A 726 17.08 7.44 9.29
C TYR A 726 18.06 8.38 10.01
N ASP A 727 18.05 9.66 9.72
CA ASP A 727 18.91 10.63 10.43
C ASP A 727 18.46 10.80 11.88
N SER A 728 17.15 10.70 12.15
CA SER A 728 16.55 10.76 13.48
C SER A 728 15.27 9.95 13.53
N PHE A 729 15.25 8.87 14.33
CA PHE A 729 14.04 8.08 14.60
C PHE A 729 14.05 7.48 16.02
N PRO A 730 13.92 8.32 17.07
CA PRO A 730 14.00 7.86 18.46
C PRO A 730 12.77 7.06 18.92
N GLY A 731 11.65 7.16 18.21
CA GLY A 731 10.38 6.45 18.50
C GLY A 731 10.12 5.23 17.63
N GLY A 732 11.15 4.67 17.02
CA GLY A 732 11.01 3.50 16.14
C GLY A 732 10.62 2.22 16.88
N VAL A 733 10.22 1.21 16.11
CA VAL A 733 9.92 -0.15 16.61
C VAL A 733 10.83 -1.13 15.88
N GLY A 734 11.89 -1.55 16.55
CA GLY A 734 12.80 -2.54 16.02
C GLY A 734 12.53 -3.96 16.53
N VAL A 735 13.48 -4.87 16.31
CA VAL A 735 13.36 -6.29 16.67
C VAL A 735 13.11 -6.51 18.16
N SER A 736 13.65 -5.66 19.02
CA SER A 736 13.47 -5.75 20.47
C SER A 736 12.26 -5.00 21.00
N GLY A 737 11.46 -4.39 20.14
CA GLY A 737 10.36 -3.50 20.48
C GLY A 737 10.72 -2.02 20.28
N PRO A 738 10.16 -1.08 21.07
CA PRO A 738 10.49 0.34 20.95
C PRO A 738 11.98 0.60 21.15
N GLU A 739 12.64 1.19 20.15
CA GLU A 739 14.07 1.51 20.16
C GLU A 739 14.37 2.73 19.27
N ASP A 740 15.56 3.33 19.48
CA ASP A 740 16.05 4.42 18.65
C ASP A 740 16.70 3.87 17.38
N LEU A 741 16.04 4.05 16.23
CA LEU A 741 16.52 3.62 14.93
C LEU A 741 17.38 4.67 14.21
N SER A 742 17.72 5.78 14.88
CA SER A 742 18.56 6.84 14.32
C SER A 742 19.91 6.30 13.83
N GLY A 743 20.29 6.68 12.63
CA GLY A 743 21.53 6.26 11.99
C GLY A 743 21.49 4.92 11.28
N THR A 744 20.35 4.20 11.30
CA THR A 744 20.17 2.93 10.58
C THR A 744 19.65 3.15 9.16
N GLN A 745 19.85 2.16 8.31
CA GLN A 745 19.22 2.10 6.98
C GLN A 745 17.74 1.73 7.14
N PRO A 746 16.82 2.46 6.51
CA PRO A 746 15.41 2.07 6.44
C PRO A 746 15.27 0.72 5.73
N PRO A 747 14.57 -0.26 6.31
CA PRO A 747 14.46 -1.58 5.72
C PRO A 747 13.63 -1.55 4.44
N GLY A 748 13.84 -2.56 3.63
CA GLY A 748 13.16 -2.72 2.37
C GLY A 748 13.58 -1.72 1.29
N ILE A 749 14.59 -0.88 1.51
CA ILE A 749 15.13 0.05 0.52
C ILE A 749 16.51 -0.44 0.12
N HIS A 750 16.64 -0.85 -1.13
CA HIS A 750 17.86 -1.38 -1.72
C HIS A 750 18.86 -0.26 -2.01
N GLU A 751 20.16 -0.50 -1.78
CA GLU A 751 21.22 0.42 -2.16
C GLU A 751 21.45 0.39 -3.68
N LEU A 752 21.24 -0.77 -4.31
CA LEU A 752 21.35 -0.94 -5.75
C LEU A 752 20.14 -1.69 -6.30
N SER A 753 19.44 -1.08 -7.23
CA SER A 753 18.38 -1.71 -8.04
C SER A 753 18.65 -1.44 -9.51
N LEU A 754 18.51 -2.45 -10.37
CA LEU A 754 18.67 -2.27 -11.80
C LEU A 754 17.76 -3.20 -12.62
N THR A 755 17.40 -2.72 -13.81
CA THR A 755 16.73 -3.51 -14.84
C THR A 755 17.50 -3.34 -16.16
N ALA A 756 17.92 -4.45 -16.73
CA ALA A 756 18.57 -4.48 -18.04
C ALA A 756 17.74 -5.28 -19.03
N THR A 757 17.47 -4.72 -20.20
CA THR A 757 16.67 -5.38 -21.23
C THR A 757 17.46 -5.46 -22.55
N GLY A 758 17.32 -6.59 -23.23
CA GLY A 758 17.76 -6.77 -24.62
C GLY A 758 16.59 -7.22 -25.48
N ARG A 759 16.35 -6.52 -26.58
CA ARG A 759 15.28 -6.80 -27.55
C ARG A 759 15.87 -6.93 -28.95
N TYR A 760 15.60 -8.07 -29.59
CA TYR A 760 16.03 -8.32 -30.95
C TYR A 760 14.85 -8.50 -31.89
N SER A 761 14.77 -7.66 -32.90
CA SER A 761 13.73 -7.68 -33.95
C SER A 761 14.19 -8.49 -35.16
N PHE A 762 13.29 -9.26 -35.75
CA PHE A 762 13.55 -10.09 -36.92
C PHE A 762 12.26 -10.32 -37.73
N ASN A 763 12.40 -10.87 -38.94
CA ASN A 763 11.26 -11.28 -39.75
C ASN A 763 11.28 -12.79 -39.99
N ILE A 764 10.13 -13.46 -39.88
CA ILE A 764 9.94 -14.86 -40.24
C ILE A 764 8.81 -14.94 -41.27
N GLY A 765 9.16 -15.13 -42.52
CA GLY A 765 8.19 -15.09 -43.62
C GLY A 765 7.56 -13.71 -43.76
N ASN A 766 6.26 -13.62 -43.54
CA ASN A 766 5.49 -12.36 -43.54
C ASN A 766 5.15 -11.89 -42.12
N ALA A 767 5.76 -12.45 -41.10
CA ALA A 767 5.57 -12.01 -39.73
C ALA A 767 6.79 -11.20 -39.24
N ALA A 768 6.56 -10.02 -38.73
CA ALA A 768 7.51 -9.30 -37.88
C ALA A 768 7.59 -9.95 -36.50
N GLY A 769 8.81 -10.20 -36.02
CA GLY A 769 8.98 -10.84 -34.71
C GLY A 769 9.96 -10.10 -33.83
N TYR A 770 9.89 -10.42 -32.52
CA TYR A 770 10.88 -9.99 -31.58
C TYR A 770 11.17 -11.08 -30.53
N ALA A 771 12.35 -11.01 -29.97
CA ALA A 771 12.74 -11.73 -28.76
C ALA A 771 13.27 -10.73 -27.76
N ARG A 772 12.73 -10.74 -26.54
CA ARG A 772 13.08 -9.84 -25.43
C ARG A 772 13.52 -10.67 -24.24
N VAL A 773 14.57 -10.23 -23.57
CA VAL A 773 15.03 -10.76 -22.28
C VAL A 773 15.22 -9.56 -21.35
N GLU A 774 14.80 -9.72 -20.13
CA GLU A 774 14.85 -8.72 -19.09
C GLU A 774 15.47 -9.33 -17.84
N TYR A 775 16.46 -8.65 -17.28
CA TYR A 775 17.12 -9.02 -16.03
C TYR A 775 16.88 -7.93 -14.98
N ILE A 776 16.37 -8.33 -13.83
CA ILE A 776 16.04 -7.48 -12.71
C ILE A 776 16.92 -7.88 -11.54
N TYR A 777 17.60 -6.91 -10.94
CA TYR A 777 18.46 -7.12 -9.79
C TYR A 777 18.17 -6.09 -8.70
N GLU A 778 18.04 -6.55 -7.45
CA GLU A 778 18.02 -5.73 -6.25
C GLU A 778 18.95 -6.39 -5.24
N ASP A 779 19.87 -5.62 -4.63
CA ASP A 779 20.79 -6.13 -3.62
C ASP A 779 20.10 -6.51 -2.31
N GLU A 780 20.81 -7.23 -1.43
CA GLU A 780 20.23 -7.76 -0.20
C GLU A 780 19.88 -6.64 0.79
N VAL A 781 18.66 -6.68 1.32
CA VAL A 781 18.15 -5.76 2.35
C VAL A 781 17.32 -6.50 3.39
N GLN A 782 17.33 -6.01 4.64
CA GLN A 782 16.33 -6.41 5.65
C GLN A 782 14.94 -5.96 5.20
N VAL A 783 13.93 -6.83 5.32
CA VAL A 783 12.59 -6.57 4.75
C VAL A 783 11.81 -5.53 5.55
N ILE A 784 11.88 -5.56 6.89
CA ILE A 784 11.16 -4.68 7.81
C ILE A 784 11.93 -4.54 9.14
N GLU A 785 11.72 -3.44 9.87
CA GLU A 785 12.49 -3.07 11.07
C GLU A 785 12.38 -4.09 12.21
N ASN A 786 11.19 -4.62 12.45
CA ASN A 786 10.91 -5.43 13.62
C ASN A 786 10.97 -6.95 13.40
N VAL A 787 11.52 -7.38 12.26
CA VAL A 787 11.84 -8.79 11.97
C VAL A 787 13.34 -8.92 11.72
N PRO A 788 14.06 -9.82 12.41
CA PRO A 788 15.51 -9.97 12.22
C PRO A 788 15.87 -10.25 10.75
N ALA A 789 16.93 -9.61 10.23
CA ALA A 789 17.44 -9.86 8.88
C ALA A 789 17.79 -11.35 8.63
N SER A 790 18.20 -12.08 9.68
CA SER A 790 18.44 -13.53 9.60
C SER A 790 17.18 -14.37 9.40
N VAL A 791 15.98 -13.78 9.55
CA VAL A 791 14.68 -14.42 9.32
C VAL A 791 14.07 -13.93 8.02
N ALA A 792 14.20 -12.64 7.74
CA ALA A 792 13.59 -12.01 6.57
C ALA A 792 14.56 -10.99 5.95
N SER A 793 15.36 -11.44 4.99
CA SER A 793 16.07 -10.62 4.02
C SER A 793 15.48 -10.81 2.63
N ARG A 794 15.75 -9.85 1.74
CA ARG A 794 15.33 -9.85 0.34
C ARG A 794 16.50 -9.46 -0.55
N GLU A 795 16.77 -10.30 -1.52
CA GLU A 795 17.60 -10.05 -2.69
C GLU A 795 16.79 -10.48 -3.91
N VAL A 796 16.90 -9.79 -5.04
CA VAL A 796 16.18 -10.14 -6.28
C VAL A 796 17.17 -10.32 -7.41
N SER A 797 17.02 -11.43 -8.13
CA SER A 797 17.83 -11.74 -9.32
C SER A 797 16.96 -12.48 -10.34
N THR A 798 15.98 -11.76 -10.89
CA THR A 798 14.90 -12.34 -11.70
C THR A 798 15.15 -12.14 -13.19
N ILE A 799 14.84 -13.17 -13.98
CA ILE A 799 14.87 -13.12 -15.44
C ILE A 799 13.47 -13.31 -16.00
N ASN A 800 13.04 -12.38 -16.84
CA ASN A 800 11.83 -12.50 -17.66
C ASN A 800 12.20 -12.60 -19.12
N ALA A 801 11.35 -13.22 -19.95
CA ALA A 801 11.54 -13.27 -21.39
C ALA A 801 10.22 -13.32 -22.13
N SER A 802 10.20 -12.75 -23.34
CA SER A 802 9.08 -12.84 -24.26
C SER A 802 9.54 -13.02 -25.71
N PHE A 803 8.69 -13.67 -26.51
CA PHE A 803 8.89 -13.90 -27.92
C PHE A 803 7.56 -13.66 -28.65
N GLY A 804 7.53 -12.64 -29.49
CA GLY A 804 6.33 -12.21 -30.21
C GLY A 804 6.45 -12.34 -31.70
N LEU A 805 5.33 -12.61 -32.35
CA LEU A 805 5.16 -12.58 -33.82
C LEU A 805 3.90 -11.79 -34.15
N ALA A 806 4.02 -10.84 -35.08
CA ALA A 806 2.91 -10.01 -35.55
C ALA A 806 2.82 -10.18 -37.08
N TRP A 807 1.61 -10.39 -37.60
CA TRP A 807 1.33 -10.55 -39.02
C TRP A 807 0.59 -9.34 -39.60
N ASP A 808 0.76 -9.09 -40.88
CA ASP A 808 0.16 -7.95 -41.60
C ASP A 808 -1.38 -7.88 -41.50
N ASN A 809 -2.03 -8.98 -41.15
CA ASN A 809 -3.47 -9.04 -40.97
C ASN A 809 -3.92 -8.57 -39.55
N GLY A 810 -3.04 -7.95 -38.79
CA GLY A 810 -3.34 -7.48 -37.42
C GLY A 810 -3.42 -8.58 -36.36
N PHE A 811 -3.01 -9.82 -36.64
CA PHE A 811 -2.92 -10.88 -35.67
C PHE A 811 -1.55 -10.90 -35.00
N GLU A 812 -1.49 -11.08 -33.68
CA GLU A 812 -0.26 -11.27 -32.91
C GLU A 812 -0.35 -12.53 -32.05
N ALA A 813 0.80 -13.17 -31.86
CA ALA A 813 0.99 -14.25 -30.90
C ALA A 813 2.28 -14.00 -30.10
N MET A 814 2.22 -14.10 -28.79
CA MET A 814 3.35 -13.90 -27.90
C MET A 814 3.42 -15.01 -26.86
N LEU A 815 4.58 -15.66 -26.79
CA LEU A 815 4.98 -16.53 -25.68
C LEU A 815 5.76 -15.71 -24.67
N TRP A 816 5.49 -15.91 -23.40
CA TRP A 816 6.17 -15.19 -22.33
C TRP A 816 6.45 -16.09 -21.13
N GLY A 817 7.47 -15.73 -20.38
CA GLY A 817 7.78 -16.32 -19.09
C GLY A 817 8.23 -15.23 -18.12
N ARG A 818 7.70 -15.29 -16.91
CA ARG A 818 8.07 -14.40 -15.79
C ARG A 818 8.77 -15.23 -14.74
N ASN A 819 9.81 -14.64 -14.13
CA ASN A 819 10.64 -15.32 -13.15
C ASN A 819 11.12 -16.70 -13.66
N ILE A 820 11.65 -16.76 -14.89
CA ILE A 820 11.98 -18.04 -15.54
C ILE A 820 13.09 -18.83 -14.86
N ASN A 821 13.95 -18.18 -14.11
CA ASN A 821 14.98 -18.78 -13.26
C ASN A 821 14.46 -19.24 -11.89
N ASN A 822 13.17 -19.01 -11.60
CA ASN A 822 12.51 -19.33 -10.33
C ASN A 822 13.22 -18.69 -9.13
N ASP A 823 13.47 -17.40 -9.20
CA ASP A 823 14.00 -16.61 -8.12
C ASP A 823 13.01 -16.55 -6.95
N GLU A 824 13.49 -16.74 -5.74
CA GLU A 824 12.67 -16.88 -4.53
C GLU A 824 13.06 -15.78 -3.53
N TYR A 825 12.16 -14.86 -3.25
CA TYR A 825 12.36 -13.76 -2.31
C TYR A 825 11.08 -13.38 -1.57
N LEU A 826 11.23 -12.68 -0.44
CA LEU A 826 10.11 -12.19 0.36
C LEU A 826 9.66 -10.81 -0.14
N LEU A 827 8.36 -10.62 -0.30
CA LEU A 827 7.75 -9.32 -0.59
C LEU A 827 7.68 -8.47 0.67
N SER A 828 7.32 -9.09 1.81
CA SER A 828 7.22 -8.46 3.12
C SER A 828 7.29 -9.52 4.22
N ALA A 829 7.51 -9.08 5.46
CA ALA A 829 7.49 -9.92 6.65
C ALA A 829 6.91 -9.15 7.83
N PHE A 830 6.49 -9.87 8.88
CA PHE A 830 5.89 -9.25 10.07
C PHE A 830 5.92 -10.22 11.25
N PRO A 831 5.85 -9.74 12.51
CA PRO A 831 5.57 -10.58 13.68
C PRO A 831 4.22 -11.29 13.55
N SER A 832 4.16 -12.60 13.73
CA SER A 832 2.90 -13.36 13.59
C SER A 832 1.86 -12.89 14.62
N VAL A 833 0.60 -12.79 14.18
CA VAL A 833 -0.49 -12.24 15.00
C VAL A 833 -0.71 -13.07 16.25
N ALA A 834 -0.67 -12.44 17.43
CA ALA A 834 -0.84 -13.05 18.76
C ALA A 834 0.14 -14.23 19.02
N GLN A 835 1.26 -14.31 18.31
CA GLN A 835 2.23 -15.40 18.39
C GLN A 835 3.63 -14.89 18.69
N ALA A 836 3.87 -14.45 19.92
CA ALA A 836 5.15 -13.88 20.33
C ALA A 836 6.35 -14.78 19.98
N GLY A 837 7.37 -14.21 19.30
CA GLY A 837 8.56 -14.91 18.86
C GLY A 837 8.40 -15.73 17.58
N SER A 838 7.23 -15.68 16.93
CA SER A 838 6.97 -16.21 15.59
C SER A 838 6.98 -15.08 14.57
N TYR A 839 7.40 -15.37 13.34
CA TYR A 839 7.42 -14.44 12.23
C TYR A 839 6.78 -15.06 10.99
N SER A 840 6.04 -14.25 10.28
CA SER A 840 5.35 -14.62 9.03
C SER A 840 5.78 -13.69 7.90
N GLY A 841 5.57 -14.09 6.65
CA GLY A 841 5.93 -13.26 5.50
C GLY A 841 5.26 -13.70 4.22
N TYR A 842 5.31 -12.82 3.23
CA TYR A 842 4.72 -13.02 1.90
C TYR A 842 5.83 -13.42 0.93
N PRO A 843 5.83 -14.66 0.39
CA PRO A 843 6.73 -15.04 -0.69
C PRO A 843 6.29 -14.40 -2.01
N ASN A 844 7.24 -14.16 -2.92
CA ASN A 844 6.94 -13.74 -4.29
C ASN A 844 6.17 -14.80 -5.06
N GLN A 845 5.57 -14.40 -6.17
CA GLN A 845 4.94 -15.35 -7.10
C GLN A 845 6.01 -16.26 -7.72
N PRO A 846 5.79 -17.58 -7.78
CA PRO A 846 6.71 -18.50 -8.47
C PRO A 846 6.74 -18.24 -9.97
N ARG A 847 7.67 -18.90 -10.67
CA ARG A 847 7.79 -18.85 -12.12
C ARG A 847 6.46 -19.14 -12.83
N THR A 848 6.15 -18.34 -13.86
CA THR A 848 4.96 -18.52 -14.70
C THR A 848 5.28 -18.39 -16.19
N TYR A 849 4.51 -19.08 -17.01
CA TYR A 849 4.55 -19.02 -18.47
C TYR A 849 3.14 -18.85 -19.04
N GLY A 850 3.07 -18.26 -20.22
CA GLY A 850 1.79 -18.11 -20.89
C GLY A 850 1.93 -17.78 -22.37
N LEU A 851 0.77 -17.82 -23.03
CA LEU A 851 0.57 -17.43 -24.42
C LEU A 851 -0.48 -16.33 -24.48
N THR A 852 -0.15 -15.25 -25.16
CA THR A 852 -1.10 -14.18 -25.48
C THR A 852 -1.35 -14.18 -27.00
N LEU A 853 -2.61 -14.22 -27.39
CA LEU A 853 -3.07 -14.01 -28.75
C LEU A 853 -3.81 -12.69 -28.80
N ARG A 854 -3.51 -11.87 -29.82
CA ARG A 854 -4.16 -10.57 -30.00
C ARG A 854 -4.58 -10.37 -31.45
N LYS A 855 -5.68 -9.66 -31.63
CA LYS A 855 -6.17 -9.22 -32.92
C LYS A 855 -6.45 -7.73 -32.87
N TYR A 856 -5.87 -6.97 -33.79
CA TYR A 856 -6.19 -5.58 -34.06
C TYR A 856 -7.19 -5.49 -35.20
N PHE A 857 -8.07 -4.51 -35.12
CA PHE A 857 -9.11 -4.18 -36.10
C PHE A 857 -8.98 -2.69 -36.45
N ASP A 858 -8.98 -2.38 -37.74
CA ASP A 858 -9.01 -1.04 -38.26
C ASP A 858 -10.33 -0.86 -39.03
#